data_fd756a8c8b1dcff73148472ea7c2302a
#
_entry.id   fd756a8c8b1dcff73148472ea7c2302a
#
_cell.length_a   1.000
_cell.length_b   1.000
_cell.length_c   1.000
_cell.angle_alpha   90.00
_cell.angle_beta   90.00
_cell.angle_gamma   90.00
#
_symmetry.space_group_name_H-M   'P 1'
#
loop_
_entity.id
_entity.type
_entity.pdbx_description
1 polymer ?
#
loop_
_entity_poly.entity_id
_entity_poly.type
_entity_poly.pdbx_seq_one_letter_code
_entity_poly.pdbx_strand_id
1 'polypeptide(L)'
;MHIRKKTISQAIGLAALLVAGAQAQAQTGGLEEMVVTAQKREQSLQQAPIAISAFGRDALQQQRITDVQDLNGLVPNVQFAASPSSTTGSTVAIRGAVTVNPAPTWEPTVGMYVDGVFIGKVLGGIFDVADLERVEVLRGPQGSLYGKNTVGGAVNLITRKPSGELTGEAKAGVGNEGYWQVRGSLDTPAIGTVGEGLGQLSANITLQHEERDGFTRGVADPVGSPLAAPAVADEWDGLDSDSGRVALLLNVTEEFEARYTYDFSDKQNTPQAPHLTHADPNVVPFLLPYLVSEDERSDKLSSDTDVYEESDIEGHALHLGYDLGDMGFLGNVELRSITAYREMEWDDLLDIDGSPIDAFHSGRGIDYDQTSQELQIVGSTDRVNYVLGYYYFDETADVTNPITFFGVFGAPTAPNAYGLESESNAVFGQLDWKPGAAALQDRLTVTVGARYTEEEKDQYISHPIVTDANLQVQPDWAFAGQADEDWNKFTPSLTLSWDLTEEASIYARYAEGWKSGGFNGEASTLESFQRAYDPEEVASYELGLKSRWLDNRVQVNAAAFENQVDDMQIAVFLADGSAASVVDNAGQATVRGFELEVLAEPVDDLMLNFSWGYLDPEYDEYMDGGVDVSNDRDFPYAPENTLTAGVQYTVSGVLGGNLIGRLDWSYTDDRVLYPEPAQNLHSQFDDYALLNGRLSLTELPLGNGSLELAAWGKNLTDEDYRVSSIPFLIWTASYFGAPRTYGMEVSYNF
;
A
#
# COMPACT_ATOMS: atom_id res chain seq x y z
N MET A 1 -19.12 -14.33 18.57
CA MET A 1 -19.59 -12.93 18.56
C MET A 1 -19.71 -12.43 20.01
N HIS A 2 -18.60 -12.10 20.62
CA HIS A 2 -18.55 -11.48 21.95
C HIS A 2 -17.76 -10.18 21.86
N ILE A 3 -18.31 -9.21 21.12
CA ILE A 3 -17.86 -7.81 21.24
C ILE A 3 -17.99 -7.44 22.72
N ARG A 4 -16.88 -7.17 23.38
CA ARG A 4 -16.90 -6.68 24.76
C ARG A 4 -17.71 -5.38 24.81
N LYS A 5 -18.97 -5.49 25.23
CA LYS A 5 -19.96 -4.37 25.31
C LYS A 5 -19.46 -3.11 26.04
N LYS A 6 -18.29 -3.14 26.67
CA LYS A 6 -17.70 -2.01 27.39
C LYS A 6 -17.02 -0.98 26.50
N THR A 7 -16.41 -1.38 25.37
CA THR A 7 -15.61 -0.47 24.53
C THR A 7 -16.51 0.44 23.67
N ILE A 8 -17.60 -0.10 23.13
CA ILE A 8 -18.56 0.68 22.31
C ILE A 8 -19.30 1.72 23.15
N SER A 9 -19.65 1.40 24.40
CA SER A 9 -20.33 2.36 25.30
C SER A 9 -19.44 3.54 25.71
N GLN A 10 -18.12 3.40 25.69
CA GLN A 10 -17.19 4.48 26.05
C GLN A 10 -16.94 5.45 24.88
N ALA A 11 -16.86 4.93 23.65
CA ALA A 11 -16.70 5.77 22.45
C ALA A 11 -17.95 6.64 22.17
N ILE A 12 -19.14 6.08 22.33
CA ILE A 12 -20.41 6.82 22.19
C ILE A 12 -20.61 7.86 23.30
N GLY A 13 -20.11 7.61 24.51
CA GLY A 13 -20.18 8.54 25.63
C GLY A 13 -19.31 9.79 25.49
N LEU A 14 -18.16 9.70 24.79
CA LEU A 14 -17.28 10.85 24.57
C LEU A 14 -17.81 11.79 23.48
N ALA A 15 -18.44 11.29 22.44
CA ALA A 15 -19.03 12.08 21.36
C ALA A 15 -20.25 12.93 21.84
N ALA A 16 -20.97 12.48 22.89
CA ALA A 16 -22.15 13.16 23.41
C ALA A 16 -21.84 14.37 24.33
N LEU A 17 -20.60 14.51 24.80
CA LEU A 17 -20.21 15.57 25.75
C LEU A 17 -19.75 16.88 25.09
N LEU A 18 -19.51 16.91 23.78
CA LEU A 18 -19.01 18.09 23.04
C LEU A 18 -20.10 18.98 22.42
N VAL A 19 -21.40 18.63 22.50
CA VAL A 19 -22.49 19.29 21.76
C VAL A 19 -23.15 20.47 22.53
N ALA A 20 -22.68 20.88 23.67
CA ALA A 20 -23.33 21.96 24.44
C ALA A 20 -22.62 23.31 24.30
N GLY A 21 -22.97 24.07 23.28
CA GLY A 21 -22.86 25.52 23.27
C GLY A 21 -22.02 26.21 22.20
N ALA A 22 -22.57 26.42 21.01
CA ALA A 22 -22.17 27.54 20.15
C ALA A 22 -23.35 27.95 19.25
N GLN A 23 -23.74 29.21 19.32
CA GLN A 23 -24.55 29.85 18.28
C GLN A 23 -23.56 30.57 17.35
N ALA A 24 -23.42 30.09 16.12
CA ALA A 24 -22.57 30.68 15.09
C ALA A 24 -23.41 31.11 13.87
N GLN A 25 -22.96 32.17 13.23
CA GLN A 25 -23.55 32.72 12.00
C GLN A 25 -23.24 31.83 10.83
N ALA A 26 -24.23 31.57 9.98
CA ALA A 26 -24.13 30.67 8.84
C ALA A 26 -23.16 31.19 7.77
N GLN A 27 -22.05 30.49 7.58
CA GLN A 27 -21.39 30.31 6.31
C GLN A 27 -22.04 29.07 5.66
N THR A 28 -22.22 29.07 4.35
CA THR A 28 -22.78 27.92 3.62
C THR A 28 -21.80 26.74 3.72
N GLY A 29 -21.88 25.98 4.81
CA GLY A 29 -21.12 24.77 5.03
C GLY A 29 -21.65 23.67 4.14
N GLY A 30 -20.76 22.81 3.68
CA GLY A 30 -21.01 21.61 2.90
C GLY A 30 -19.69 20.91 2.61
N LEU A 31 -19.72 19.60 2.48
CA LEU A 31 -18.54 18.80 2.14
C LEU A 31 -17.93 19.26 0.80
N GLU A 32 -16.63 19.45 0.74
CA GLU A 32 -15.92 19.76 -0.49
C GLU A 32 -16.05 18.63 -1.51
N GLU A 33 -16.13 18.98 -2.78
CA GLU A 33 -16.17 18.01 -3.86
C GLU A 33 -14.78 17.44 -4.12
N MET A 34 -14.57 16.15 -3.83
CA MET A 34 -13.34 15.46 -4.10
C MET A 34 -13.27 15.08 -5.59
N VAL A 35 -12.21 15.54 -6.29
CA VAL A 35 -11.90 15.14 -7.65
C VAL A 35 -10.92 13.98 -7.61
N VAL A 36 -11.16 12.94 -8.42
CA VAL A 36 -10.33 11.75 -8.55
C VAL A 36 -9.95 11.51 -10.01
N THR A 37 -8.85 10.77 -10.22
CA THR A 37 -8.33 10.41 -11.55
C THR A 37 -8.40 8.90 -11.82
N ALA A 38 -9.16 8.16 -11.04
CA ALA A 38 -9.29 6.72 -11.05
C ALA A 38 -9.65 6.08 -12.41
N GLN A 39 -10.25 6.82 -13.34
CA GLN A 39 -10.57 6.37 -14.70
C GLN A 39 -9.71 7.05 -15.77
N LYS A 40 -8.44 7.37 -15.44
CA LYS A 40 -7.48 8.05 -16.32
C LYS A 40 -7.97 9.44 -16.79
N ARG A 41 -8.96 10.02 -16.11
CA ARG A 41 -9.51 11.36 -16.32
C ARG A 41 -9.99 11.96 -15.00
N GLU A 42 -9.96 13.26 -14.88
CA GLU A 42 -10.51 13.98 -13.74
C GLU A 42 -12.03 13.88 -13.72
N GLN A 43 -12.58 13.49 -12.58
CA GLN A 43 -14.02 13.43 -12.34
C GLN A 43 -14.33 13.53 -10.85
N SER A 44 -15.55 13.94 -10.50
CA SER A 44 -16.01 13.88 -9.10
C SER A 44 -15.99 12.44 -8.58
N LEU A 45 -15.53 12.24 -7.34
CA LEU A 45 -15.59 10.95 -6.65
C LEU A 45 -17.02 10.36 -6.65
N GLN A 46 -18.05 11.21 -6.56
CA GLN A 46 -19.45 10.80 -6.57
C GLN A 46 -19.94 10.36 -7.96
N GLN A 47 -19.24 10.75 -9.03
CA GLN A 47 -19.55 10.34 -10.40
C GLN A 47 -18.76 9.11 -10.85
N ALA A 48 -17.76 8.69 -10.08
CA ALA A 48 -16.98 7.49 -10.37
C ALA A 48 -17.75 6.23 -9.96
N PRO A 49 -18.28 5.41 -10.91
CA PRO A 49 -19.10 4.26 -10.59
C PRO A 49 -18.26 3.03 -10.21
N ILE A 50 -17.42 3.19 -9.20
CA ILE A 50 -16.53 2.19 -8.61
C ILE A 50 -16.41 2.43 -7.10
N ALA A 51 -16.04 1.37 -6.36
CA ALA A 51 -15.66 1.50 -4.96
C ALA A 51 -14.29 2.19 -4.86
N ILE A 52 -14.26 3.43 -4.34
CA ILE A 52 -13.06 4.25 -4.22
C ILE A 52 -13.11 5.09 -2.95
N SER A 53 -12.00 5.12 -2.21
CA SER A 53 -11.73 6.05 -1.12
C SER A 53 -10.66 7.04 -1.56
N ALA A 54 -10.79 8.31 -1.19
CA ALA A 54 -9.79 9.33 -1.51
C ALA A 54 -9.52 10.22 -0.30
N PHE A 55 -8.25 10.50 -0.06
CA PHE A 55 -7.75 11.36 1.02
C PHE A 55 -7.02 12.55 0.40
N GLY A 56 -7.62 13.72 0.47
CA GLY A 56 -6.99 14.97 0.03
C GLY A 56 -5.95 15.46 1.05
N ARG A 57 -5.18 16.48 0.67
CA ARG A 57 -4.05 17.02 1.45
C ARG A 57 -4.41 17.33 2.91
N ASP A 58 -5.55 17.97 3.15
CA ASP A 58 -5.98 18.31 4.51
C ASP A 58 -6.26 17.07 5.34
N ALA A 59 -6.89 16.04 4.76
CA ALA A 59 -7.13 14.78 5.43
C ALA A 59 -5.81 14.06 5.74
N LEU A 60 -4.85 14.01 4.79
CA LEU A 60 -3.52 13.45 5.00
C LEU A 60 -2.79 14.14 6.15
N GLN A 61 -2.86 15.47 6.21
CA GLN A 61 -2.22 16.26 7.27
C GLN A 61 -2.92 16.09 8.63
N GLN A 62 -4.27 16.18 8.68
CA GLN A 62 -5.02 16.10 9.94
C GLN A 62 -5.01 14.69 10.55
N GLN A 63 -4.96 13.65 9.73
CA GLN A 63 -4.80 12.26 10.17
C GLN A 63 -3.34 11.84 10.36
N ARG A 64 -2.40 12.74 10.03
CA ARG A 64 -0.96 12.48 10.06
C ARG A 64 -0.60 11.21 9.28
N ILE A 65 -1.09 11.13 8.05
CA ILE A 65 -0.69 10.09 7.09
C ILE A 65 0.64 10.54 6.47
N THR A 66 1.73 9.91 6.86
CA THR A 66 3.10 10.25 6.44
C THR A 66 3.66 9.25 5.44
N ASP A 67 3.15 8.04 5.43
CA ASP A 67 3.43 6.99 4.47
C ASP A 67 2.16 6.19 4.12
N VAL A 68 2.26 5.24 3.20
CA VAL A 68 1.10 4.44 2.78
C VAL A 68 0.63 3.46 3.86
N GLN A 69 1.48 3.05 4.80
CA GLN A 69 1.10 2.16 5.90
C GLN A 69 0.15 2.87 6.88
N ASP A 70 0.24 4.19 7.01
CA ASP A 70 -0.68 4.99 7.82
C ASP A 70 -2.14 4.93 7.33
N LEU A 71 -2.39 4.46 6.10
CA LEU A 71 -3.74 4.20 5.59
C LEU A 71 -4.37 2.94 6.19
N ASN A 72 -3.60 2.12 6.91
CA ASN A 72 -4.11 0.90 7.53
C ASN A 72 -5.27 1.19 8.49
N GLY A 73 -6.36 0.47 8.31
CA GLY A 73 -7.58 0.65 9.10
C GLY A 73 -8.39 1.91 8.76
N LEU A 74 -8.02 2.72 7.75
CA LEU A 74 -8.78 3.90 7.33
C LEU A 74 -9.74 3.61 6.16
N VAL A 75 -9.43 2.60 5.36
CA VAL A 75 -10.21 2.19 4.19
C VAL A 75 -10.88 0.84 4.46
N PRO A 76 -12.19 0.67 4.18
CA PRO A 76 -12.88 -0.61 4.43
C PRO A 76 -12.32 -1.73 3.55
N ASN A 77 -12.12 -2.92 4.14
CA ASN A 77 -11.58 -4.12 3.49
C ASN A 77 -10.19 -3.93 2.86
N VAL A 78 -9.40 -2.99 3.38
CA VAL A 78 -8.02 -2.75 2.95
C VAL A 78 -7.09 -2.82 4.16
N GLN A 79 -5.99 -3.53 4.00
CA GLN A 79 -4.92 -3.60 4.98
C GLN A 79 -3.61 -3.18 4.33
N PHE A 80 -2.89 -2.31 5.02
CA PHE A 80 -1.51 -1.95 4.73
C PHE A 80 -0.67 -2.44 5.91
N ALA A 81 0.30 -3.28 5.64
CA ALA A 81 1.22 -3.76 6.66
C ALA A 81 2.65 -3.67 6.12
N ALA A 82 3.62 -3.59 7.01
CA ALA A 82 5.00 -3.85 6.62
C ALA A 82 5.14 -5.32 6.18
N SER A 83 5.95 -5.57 5.18
CA SER A 83 6.36 -6.93 4.84
C SER A 83 7.09 -7.55 6.03
N PRO A 84 7.01 -8.88 6.25
CA PRO A 84 7.71 -9.51 7.35
C PRO A 84 9.20 -9.13 7.38
N SER A 85 9.70 -8.74 8.53
CA SER A 85 11.10 -8.31 8.78
C SER A 85 11.52 -7.02 8.09
N SER A 86 10.65 -6.29 7.40
CA SER A 86 10.99 -5.06 6.68
C SER A 86 10.24 -3.85 7.23
N THR A 87 10.89 -2.69 7.25
CA THR A 87 10.29 -1.38 7.58
C THR A 87 9.91 -0.58 6.34
N THR A 88 10.40 -0.97 5.15
CA THR A 88 10.24 -0.24 3.90
C THR A 88 9.49 -1.02 2.83
N GLY A 89 9.34 -2.35 2.98
CA GLY A 89 8.46 -3.18 2.15
C GLY A 89 6.99 -3.10 2.60
N SER A 90 6.05 -3.06 1.67
CA SER A 90 4.62 -2.95 1.96
C SER A 90 3.84 -4.16 1.46
N THR A 91 3.15 -4.85 2.36
CA THR A 91 2.11 -5.83 2.02
C THR A 91 0.78 -5.11 1.97
N VAL A 92 0.14 -5.09 0.79
CA VAL A 92 -1.17 -4.48 0.62
C VAL A 92 -2.19 -5.57 0.32
N ALA A 93 -3.24 -5.64 1.13
CA ALA A 93 -4.36 -6.54 0.91
C ALA A 93 -5.63 -5.73 0.66
N ILE A 94 -6.34 -6.00 -0.44
CA ILE A 94 -7.64 -5.41 -0.75
C ILE A 94 -8.64 -6.53 -1.00
N ARG A 95 -9.73 -6.57 -0.20
CA ARG A 95 -10.77 -7.59 -0.29
C ARG A 95 -10.21 -9.04 -0.21
N GLY A 96 -9.17 -9.27 0.59
CA GLY A 96 -8.50 -10.55 0.77
C GLY A 96 -7.49 -10.91 -0.32
N ALA A 97 -7.37 -10.14 -1.40
CA ALA A 97 -6.31 -10.33 -2.39
C ALA A 97 -4.98 -9.76 -1.85
N VAL A 98 -3.97 -10.60 -1.68
CA VAL A 98 -2.69 -10.25 -1.06
C VAL A 98 -1.52 -11.00 -1.72
N THR A 99 -0.35 -10.35 -1.77
CA THR A 99 0.96 -11.00 -2.00
C THR A 99 1.77 -10.83 -0.73
N VAL A 100 2.11 -11.94 -0.09
CA VAL A 100 2.73 -11.95 1.26
C VAL A 100 4.24 -11.84 1.19
N ASN A 101 4.88 -12.55 0.24
CA ASN A 101 6.34 -12.53 0.09
C ASN A 101 6.77 -11.35 -0.81
N PRO A 102 7.73 -10.52 -0.37
CA PRO A 102 8.20 -9.38 -1.13
C PRO A 102 9.24 -9.69 -2.21
N ALA A 103 9.58 -10.96 -2.47
CA ALA A 103 10.60 -11.32 -3.47
C ALA A 103 10.27 -10.72 -4.86
N PRO A 104 11.23 -10.10 -5.55
CA PRO A 104 10.98 -9.42 -6.84
C PRO A 104 10.46 -10.32 -7.98
N THR A 105 10.65 -11.63 -7.87
CA THR A 105 10.10 -12.59 -8.84
C THR A 105 8.60 -12.84 -8.70
N TRP A 106 7.96 -12.31 -7.64
CA TRP A 106 6.54 -12.44 -7.39
C TRP A 106 5.80 -11.13 -7.65
N GLU A 107 4.64 -11.26 -8.25
CA GLU A 107 3.84 -10.11 -8.66
C GLU A 107 2.91 -9.64 -7.54
N PRO A 108 2.68 -8.33 -7.41
CA PRO A 108 1.69 -7.81 -6.46
C PRO A 108 0.26 -8.12 -6.91
N THR A 109 -0.68 -8.21 -5.95
CA THR A 109 -2.13 -8.29 -6.22
C THR A 109 -2.78 -6.92 -6.30
N VAL A 110 -2.11 -5.89 -5.79
CA VAL A 110 -2.57 -4.50 -5.77
C VAL A 110 -1.54 -3.63 -6.48
N GLY A 111 -1.97 -2.93 -7.53
CA GLY A 111 -1.10 -2.02 -8.27
C GLY A 111 -0.88 -0.71 -7.52
N MET A 112 0.38 -0.28 -7.40
CA MET A 112 0.73 1.03 -6.86
C MET A 112 1.16 1.97 -7.98
N TYR A 113 0.71 3.22 -7.93
CA TYR A 113 0.98 4.21 -8.98
C TYR A 113 1.36 5.56 -8.37
N VAL A 114 2.36 6.21 -8.95
CA VAL A 114 2.71 7.62 -8.65
C VAL A 114 2.49 8.43 -9.91
N ASP A 115 1.55 9.38 -9.88
CA ASP A 115 1.16 10.20 -11.04
C ASP A 115 0.87 9.38 -12.33
N GLY A 116 0.33 8.16 -12.17
CA GLY A 116 0.04 7.24 -13.26
C GLY A 116 1.20 6.32 -13.69
N VAL A 117 2.39 6.47 -13.13
CA VAL A 117 3.51 5.55 -13.30
C VAL A 117 3.34 4.34 -12.40
N PHE A 118 3.29 3.14 -12.97
CA PHE A 118 3.21 1.89 -12.21
C PHE A 118 4.52 1.59 -11.48
N ILE A 119 4.42 1.14 -10.24
CA ILE A 119 5.54 0.67 -9.41
C ILE A 119 5.49 -0.84 -9.39
N GLY A 120 6.47 -1.48 -10.03
CA GLY A 120 6.43 -2.90 -10.33
C GLY A 120 6.55 -3.83 -9.11
N LYS A 121 7.23 -3.39 -8.06
CA LYS A 121 7.54 -4.25 -6.90
C LYS A 121 7.06 -3.63 -5.58
N VAL A 122 6.69 -4.50 -4.62
CA VAL A 122 6.22 -4.09 -3.27
C VAL A 122 7.35 -3.57 -2.39
N LEU A 123 8.59 -4.03 -2.59
CA LEU A 123 9.78 -3.41 -2.01
C LEU A 123 9.97 -2.04 -2.66
N GLY A 124 10.32 -1.03 -1.86
CA GLY A 124 10.32 0.35 -2.34
C GLY A 124 8.93 0.94 -2.60
N GLY A 125 7.85 0.22 -2.29
CA GLY A 125 6.46 0.69 -2.40
C GLY A 125 5.98 1.58 -1.25
N ILE A 126 6.79 1.74 -0.19
CA ILE A 126 6.48 2.70 0.87
C ILE A 126 7.05 4.06 0.47
N PHE A 127 6.15 4.89 -0.02
CA PHE A 127 6.46 6.26 -0.40
C PHE A 127 6.21 7.19 0.77
N ASP A 128 7.17 8.10 1.00
CA ASP A 128 6.93 9.22 1.86
C ASP A 128 5.89 10.15 1.21
N VAL A 129 4.79 10.41 1.91
CA VAL A 129 3.65 11.22 1.45
C VAL A 129 4.01 12.72 1.42
N ALA A 130 5.32 13.05 1.33
CA ALA A 130 5.84 14.40 1.58
C ALA A 130 5.23 15.50 0.71
N ASP A 131 4.77 15.22 -0.51
CA ASP A 131 4.20 16.24 -1.42
C ASP A 131 2.99 15.72 -2.20
N LEU A 132 2.15 14.90 -1.56
CA LEU A 132 0.92 14.43 -2.19
C LEU A 132 -0.17 15.52 -2.16
N GLU A 133 -0.89 15.62 -3.25
CA GLU A 133 -2.17 16.32 -3.33
C GLU A 133 -3.28 15.44 -2.76
N ARG A 134 -3.24 14.13 -3.08
CA ARG A 134 -4.18 13.14 -2.59
C ARG A 134 -3.69 11.71 -2.79
N VAL A 135 -4.33 10.79 -2.07
CA VAL A 135 -4.23 9.34 -2.27
C VAL A 135 -5.60 8.82 -2.67
N GLU A 136 -5.65 7.97 -3.70
CA GLU A 136 -6.86 7.31 -4.18
C GLU A 136 -6.69 5.79 -4.03
N VAL A 137 -7.61 5.12 -3.32
CA VAL A 137 -7.61 3.66 -3.16
C VAL A 137 -8.82 3.08 -3.89
N LEU A 138 -8.57 2.39 -4.99
CA LEU A 138 -9.56 1.73 -5.83
C LEU A 138 -9.68 0.27 -5.41
N ARG A 139 -10.89 -0.17 -5.07
CA ARG A 139 -11.13 -1.54 -4.61
C ARG A 139 -11.79 -2.38 -5.71
N GLY A 140 -11.40 -3.66 -5.75
CA GLY A 140 -11.79 -4.61 -6.78
C GLY A 140 -11.01 -4.47 -8.09
N PRO A 141 -11.10 -5.45 -9.00
CA PRO A 141 -10.24 -5.55 -10.18
C PRO A 141 -10.24 -4.31 -11.07
N GLN A 142 -9.03 -3.89 -11.49
CA GLN A 142 -8.81 -2.74 -12.36
C GLN A 142 -8.12 -3.12 -13.68
N GLY A 143 -8.24 -4.37 -14.13
CA GLY A 143 -7.50 -4.93 -15.27
C GLY A 143 -7.68 -4.18 -16.60
N SER A 144 -8.83 -3.53 -16.84
CA SER A 144 -9.13 -2.85 -18.10
C SER A 144 -8.37 -1.54 -18.31
N LEU A 145 -8.09 -0.74 -17.27
CA LEU A 145 -7.38 0.54 -17.38
C LEU A 145 -5.98 0.52 -16.77
N TYR A 146 -5.80 -0.20 -15.67
CA TYR A 146 -4.53 -0.26 -14.95
C TYR A 146 -3.68 -1.45 -15.38
N GLY A 147 -4.30 -2.58 -15.76
CA GLY A 147 -3.61 -3.72 -16.36
C GLY A 147 -3.32 -4.86 -15.39
N LYS A 148 -2.20 -5.56 -15.62
CA LYS A 148 -1.78 -6.70 -14.80
C LYS A 148 -1.60 -6.30 -13.34
N ASN A 149 -1.67 -7.29 -12.43
CA ASN A 149 -1.32 -7.11 -11.02
C ASN A 149 -2.24 -6.12 -10.27
N THR A 150 -3.50 -6.03 -10.69
CA THR A 150 -4.53 -5.19 -10.08
C THR A 150 -5.82 -5.97 -9.78
N VAL A 151 -5.65 -7.25 -9.39
CA VAL A 151 -6.78 -8.14 -9.08
C VAL A 151 -7.52 -7.72 -7.81
N GLY A 152 -6.81 -7.23 -6.80
CA GLY A 152 -7.39 -6.66 -5.58
C GLY A 152 -7.84 -5.21 -5.76
N GLY A 153 -7.10 -4.44 -6.55
CA GLY A 153 -7.34 -3.01 -6.72
C GLY A 153 -6.10 -2.23 -7.11
N ALA A 154 -6.15 -0.91 -6.90
CA ALA A 154 -5.03 -0.01 -7.16
C ALA A 154 -4.95 1.11 -6.12
N VAL A 155 -3.74 1.56 -5.80
CA VAL A 155 -3.45 2.74 -4.97
C VAL A 155 -2.76 3.78 -5.84
N ASN A 156 -3.38 4.94 -5.99
CA ASN A 156 -2.83 6.06 -6.76
C ASN A 156 -2.35 7.15 -5.81
N LEU A 157 -1.08 7.46 -5.88
CA LEU A 157 -0.44 8.59 -5.20
C LEU A 157 -0.36 9.74 -6.20
N ILE A 158 -1.12 10.78 -5.97
CA ILE A 158 -1.17 11.95 -6.86
C ILE A 158 -0.38 13.07 -6.21
N THR A 159 0.68 13.50 -6.87
CA THR A 159 1.57 14.54 -6.38
C THR A 159 1.09 15.94 -6.79
N ARG A 160 1.54 16.94 -6.03
CA ARG A 160 1.20 18.34 -6.30
C ARG A 160 1.92 18.87 -7.55
N LYS A 161 1.18 19.55 -8.42
CA LYS A 161 1.76 20.27 -9.56
C LYS A 161 2.35 21.60 -9.11
N PRO A 162 3.45 22.09 -9.75
CA PRO A 162 3.97 23.44 -9.53
C PRO A 162 2.89 24.52 -9.73
N SER A 163 2.69 25.36 -8.70
CA SER A 163 1.62 26.39 -8.70
C SER A 163 1.94 27.59 -9.62
N GLY A 164 3.21 27.85 -9.87
CA GLY A 164 3.65 29.07 -10.58
C GLY A 164 3.57 30.35 -9.75
N GLU A 165 3.25 30.25 -8.47
CA GLU A 165 3.27 31.34 -7.49
C GLU A 165 4.38 31.09 -6.46
N LEU A 166 4.91 32.13 -5.86
CA LEU A 166 5.89 31.98 -4.78
C LEU A 166 5.15 31.57 -3.51
N THR A 167 5.14 30.29 -3.24
CA THR A 167 4.59 29.70 -1.99
C THR A 167 5.56 28.70 -1.43
N GLY A 168 5.50 28.46 -0.13
CA GLY A 168 6.37 27.47 0.49
C GLY A 168 5.87 27.04 1.86
N GLU A 169 6.40 25.90 2.29
CA GLU A 169 6.21 25.33 3.63
C GLU A 169 7.57 24.97 4.24
N ALA A 170 7.75 25.31 5.50
CA ALA A 170 8.85 24.81 6.31
C ALA A 170 8.25 24.17 7.56
N LYS A 171 8.52 22.87 7.77
CA LYS A 171 7.97 22.06 8.87
C LYS A 171 9.12 21.47 9.69
N ALA A 172 8.97 21.43 11.00
CA ALA A 172 9.82 20.69 11.92
C ALA A 172 8.96 19.97 12.96
N GLY A 173 9.36 18.75 13.31
CA GLY A 173 8.66 17.91 14.28
C GLY A 173 9.65 17.26 15.24
N VAL A 174 9.16 16.94 16.47
CA VAL A 174 9.88 16.15 17.47
C VAL A 174 8.88 15.25 18.22
N GLY A 175 9.37 14.10 18.70
CA GLY A 175 8.50 13.13 19.41
C GLY A 175 9.27 12.26 20.40
N ASN A 176 8.59 11.25 20.95
CA ASN A 176 9.25 10.22 21.74
C ASN A 176 10.12 9.32 20.86
N GLU A 177 10.88 8.42 21.46
CA GLU A 177 11.86 7.54 20.79
C GLU A 177 12.81 8.33 19.88
N GLY A 178 13.33 9.46 20.35
CA GLY A 178 14.29 10.28 19.60
C GLY A 178 13.76 10.89 18.30
N TYR A 179 12.45 10.74 17.98
CA TYR A 179 11.85 11.21 16.73
C TYR A 179 12.08 12.67 16.45
N TRP A 180 12.59 12.98 15.26
CA TRP A 180 12.61 14.32 14.71
C TRP A 180 12.44 14.31 13.19
N GLN A 181 11.87 15.38 12.66
CA GLN A 181 11.63 15.56 11.23
C GLN A 181 11.89 17.03 10.84
N VAL A 182 12.44 17.23 9.66
CA VAL A 182 12.49 18.54 8.99
C VAL A 182 12.05 18.37 7.55
N ARG A 183 11.14 19.25 7.10
CA ARG A 183 10.67 19.29 5.73
C ARG A 183 10.63 20.71 5.22
N GLY A 184 11.01 20.88 3.95
CA GLY A 184 10.87 22.13 3.21
C GLY A 184 10.23 21.89 1.85
N SER A 185 9.24 22.70 1.49
CA SER A 185 8.64 22.71 0.14
C SER A 185 8.59 24.13 -0.39
N LEU A 186 8.94 24.32 -1.65
CA LEU A 186 8.98 25.62 -2.31
C LEU A 186 8.43 25.54 -3.73
N ASP A 187 7.42 26.35 -4.02
CA ASP A 187 6.98 26.65 -5.38
C ASP A 187 7.62 27.94 -5.88
N THR A 188 8.12 27.90 -7.08
CA THR A 188 8.72 29.10 -7.72
C THR A 188 7.67 29.90 -8.46
N PRO A 189 7.83 31.23 -8.53
CA PRO A 189 7.05 32.03 -9.46
C PRO A 189 7.27 31.55 -10.90
N ALA A 190 6.23 31.56 -11.68
CA ALA A 190 6.31 31.23 -13.09
C ALA A 190 7.20 32.25 -13.85
N ILE A 191 8.11 31.73 -14.68
CA ILE A 191 9.06 32.50 -15.48
C ILE A 191 8.73 32.35 -16.97
N GLY A 192 8.62 33.44 -17.71
CA GLY A 192 8.23 33.43 -19.11
C GLY A 192 6.74 33.64 -19.29
N THR A 193 6.27 33.48 -20.53
CA THR A 193 4.87 33.71 -20.94
C THR A 193 4.41 32.57 -21.82
N VAL A 194 3.24 32.02 -21.57
CA VAL A 194 2.62 30.99 -22.42
C VAL A 194 2.48 31.51 -23.85
N GLY A 195 2.91 30.69 -24.81
CA GLY A 195 2.87 31.06 -26.25
C GLY A 195 4.00 31.98 -26.75
N GLU A 196 4.95 32.38 -25.88
CA GLU A 196 6.10 33.21 -26.25
C GLU A 196 7.44 32.50 -25.87
N GLY A 197 8.41 32.54 -26.78
CA GLY A 197 9.74 32.00 -26.56
C GLY A 197 9.72 30.49 -26.27
N LEU A 198 10.18 30.07 -25.08
CA LEU A 198 10.14 28.70 -24.61
C LEU A 198 8.84 28.37 -23.85
N GLY A 199 7.96 29.34 -23.62
CA GLY A 199 6.76 29.20 -22.80
C GLY A 199 6.96 29.71 -21.38
N GLN A 200 6.09 29.24 -20.47
CA GLN A 200 6.09 29.57 -19.05
C GLN A 200 6.56 28.37 -18.23
N LEU A 201 7.64 28.53 -17.46
CA LEU A 201 8.23 27.51 -16.59
C LEU A 201 7.91 27.82 -15.13
N SER A 202 7.45 26.82 -14.38
CA SER A 202 7.36 26.81 -12.91
C SER A 202 7.98 25.55 -12.33
N ALA A 203 8.37 25.59 -11.05
CA ALA A 203 8.96 24.46 -10.37
C ALA A 203 8.43 24.34 -8.96
N ASN A 204 8.36 23.09 -8.48
CA ASN A 204 8.18 22.74 -7.07
C ASN A 204 9.36 21.87 -6.62
N ILE A 205 9.87 22.14 -5.42
CA ILE A 205 10.97 21.38 -4.80
C ILE A 205 10.54 21.06 -3.39
N THR A 206 10.55 19.78 -3.01
CA THR A 206 10.29 19.30 -1.66
C THR A 206 11.46 18.44 -1.20
N LEU A 207 11.94 18.68 0.02
CA LEU A 207 12.97 17.88 0.68
C LEU A 207 12.50 17.56 2.10
N GLN A 208 12.78 16.35 2.56
CA GLN A 208 12.44 15.87 3.89
C GLN A 208 13.57 15.03 4.45
N HIS A 209 13.83 15.17 5.74
CA HIS A 209 14.61 14.24 6.54
C HIS A 209 13.80 13.87 7.77
N GLU A 210 13.85 12.59 8.15
CA GLU A 210 13.12 12.02 9.29
C GLU A 210 13.97 10.95 9.96
N GLU A 211 14.11 11.01 11.29
CA GLU A 211 14.86 10.05 12.08
C GLU A 211 14.10 9.67 13.34
N ARG A 212 14.23 8.42 13.78
CA ARG A 212 13.65 7.89 15.01
C ARG A 212 14.45 6.69 15.50
N ASP A 213 14.77 6.67 16.81
CA ASP A 213 15.34 5.50 17.47
C ASP A 213 14.42 4.27 17.36
N GLY A 214 14.99 3.08 17.38
CA GLY A 214 14.27 1.83 17.33
C GLY A 214 13.34 1.61 18.53
N PHE A 215 12.24 0.90 18.33
CA PHE A 215 11.31 0.55 19.40
C PHE A 215 11.79 -0.60 20.28
N THR A 216 12.70 -1.42 19.78
CA THR A 216 13.28 -2.58 20.48
C THR A 216 14.79 -2.40 20.58
N ARG A 217 15.32 -2.50 21.80
CA ARG A 217 16.77 -2.26 22.06
C ARG A 217 17.54 -3.57 22.11
N GLY A 218 18.73 -3.56 21.54
CA GLY A 218 19.70 -4.64 21.67
C GLY A 218 20.22 -4.79 23.10
N VAL A 219 20.25 -6.02 23.60
CA VAL A 219 20.81 -6.34 24.90
C VAL A 219 21.75 -7.54 24.79
N ALA A 220 22.73 -7.62 25.70
CA ALA A 220 23.56 -8.80 25.82
C ALA A 220 22.71 -10.04 26.15
N ASP A 221 23.22 -11.23 25.79
CA ASP A 221 22.56 -12.51 26.12
C ASP A 221 22.12 -12.55 27.59
N PRO A 222 20.80 -12.59 27.87
CA PRO A 222 20.28 -12.55 29.23
C PRO A 222 20.46 -13.89 29.97
N VAL A 223 20.77 -14.96 29.25
CA VAL A 223 20.82 -16.35 29.78
C VAL A 223 22.26 -16.80 30.02
N GLY A 224 23.23 -16.30 29.25
CA GLY A 224 24.60 -16.73 29.27
C GLY A 224 24.80 -18.12 28.63
N SER A 225 24.13 -18.34 27.50
CA SER A 225 24.22 -19.62 26.76
C SER A 225 25.63 -19.80 26.18
N PRO A 226 26.20 -21.02 26.27
CA PRO A 226 27.48 -21.31 25.61
C PRO A 226 27.37 -21.33 24.07
N LEU A 227 26.17 -21.31 23.51
CA LEU A 227 25.87 -21.27 22.08
C LEU A 227 25.66 -19.82 21.59
N ALA A 228 25.43 -18.87 22.50
CA ALA A 228 25.19 -17.48 22.12
C ALA A 228 26.46 -16.83 21.60
N ALA A 229 26.36 -16.11 20.52
CA ALA A 229 27.38 -15.16 20.06
C ALA A 229 27.31 -13.87 20.90
N PRO A 230 28.35 -13.01 20.89
CA PRO A 230 28.24 -11.68 21.45
C PRO A 230 27.12 -10.91 20.75
N ALA A 231 26.25 -10.25 21.52
CA ALA A 231 25.22 -9.38 20.96
C ALA A 231 25.86 -8.24 20.13
N VAL A 232 25.32 -7.99 18.96
CA VAL A 232 25.88 -7.05 17.98
C VAL A 232 24.87 -5.95 17.63
N ALA A 233 23.59 -6.29 17.39
CA ALA A 233 22.58 -5.28 17.04
C ALA A 233 22.27 -4.35 18.22
N ASP A 234 22.26 -3.05 17.96
CA ASP A 234 21.95 -2.01 18.96
C ASP A 234 20.44 -1.79 19.12
N GLU A 235 19.68 -1.86 18.01
CA GLU A 235 18.22 -1.65 18.00
C GLU A 235 17.54 -2.22 16.74
N TRP A 236 16.21 -2.31 16.79
CA TRP A 236 15.31 -2.68 15.69
C TRP A 236 14.16 -1.70 15.56
N ASP A 237 13.53 -1.65 14.41
CA ASP A 237 12.46 -0.72 14.06
C ASP A 237 12.93 0.74 13.99
N GLY A 238 14.20 1.01 13.82
CA GLY A 238 14.76 2.35 13.65
C GLY A 238 14.43 2.92 12.28
N LEU A 239 14.32 4.23 12.20
CA LEU A 239 14.05 4.97 10.97
C LEU A 239 15.07 6.06 10.78
N ASP A 240 15.70 6.10 9.61
CA ASP A 240 16.53 7.21 9.11
C ASP A 240 16.28 7.32 7.60
N SER A 241 15.67 8.43 7.17
CA SER A 241 15.19 8.61 5.81
C SER A 241 15.43 10.02 5.30
N ASP A 242 16.10 10.11 4.16
CA ASP A 242 16.20 11.31 3.34
C ASP A 242 15.36 11.14 2.09
N SER A 243 14.43 12.04 1.83
CA SER A 243 13.59 11.99 0.63
C SER A 243 13.39 13.36 0.00
N GLY A 244 13.11 13.35 -1.29
CA GLY A 244 12.88 14.60 -1.98
C GLY A 244 12.25 14.43 -3.35
N ARG A 245 11.73 15.55 -3.85
CA ARG A 245 11.10 15.62 -5.15
C ARG A 245 11.32 16.98 -5.80
N VAL A 246 11.56 16.96 -7.12
CA VAL A 246 11.60 18.14 -7.96
C VAL A 246 10.59 17.96 -9.09
N ALA A 247 9.67 18.90 -9.26
CA ALA A 247 8.75 18.95 -10.37
C ALA A 247 8.97 20.24 -11.19
N LEU A 248 9.11 20.10 -12.49
CA LEU A 248 9.21 21.19 -13.45
C LEU A 248 7.98 21.16 -14.35
N LEU A 249 7.26 22.26 -14.45
CA LEU A 249 6.09 22.41 -15.32
C LEU A 249 6.35 23.48 -16.36
N LEU A 250 6.32 23.09 -17.63
CA LEU A 250 6.52 23.97 -18.78
C LEU A 250 5.23 24.03 -19.62
N ASN A 251 4.56 25.17 -19.58
CA ASN A 251 3.44 25.48 -20.46
C ASN A 251 3.98 26.24 -21.72
N VAL A 252 4.21 25.48 -22.79
CA VAL A 252 4.79 26.02 -24.02
C VAL A 252 3.77 26.89 -24.77
N THR A 253 2.56 26.37 -24.94
CA THR A 253 1.37 27.09 -25.47
C THR A 253 0.18 26.79 -24.52
N GLU A 254 -0.99 27.38 -24.82
CA GLU A 254 -2.22 27.04 -24.07
C GLU A 254 -2.63 25.59 -24.29
N GLU A 255 -2.18 24.96 -25.38
CA GLU A 255 -2.52 23.60 -25.76
C GLU A 255 -1.43 22.57 -25.39
N PHE A 256 -0.18 22.99 -25.10
CA PHE A 256 0.93 22.06 -24.86
C PHE A 256 1.59 22.28 -23.51
N GLU A 257 1.47 21.26 -22.65
CA GLU A 257 2.09 21.15 -21.33
C GLU A 257 3.14 20.04 -21.32
N ALA A 258 4.27 20.30 -20.67
CA ALA A 258 5.27 19.29 -20.34
C ALA A 258 5.61 19.35 -18.85
N ARG A 259 5.49 18.23 -18.12
CA ARG A 259 5.86 18.11 -16.71
C ARG A 259 6.93 17.04 -16.57
N TYR A 260 8.08 17.43 -16.03
CA TYR A 260 9.12 16.50 -15.61
C TYR A 260 9.16 16.42 -14.10
N THR A 261 9.30 15.21 -13.57
CA THR A 261 9.47 14.94 -12.13
C THR A 261 10.69 14.07 -11.91
N TYR A 262 11.42 14.37 -10.85
CA TYR A 262 12.46 13.54 -10.26
C TYR A 262 12.12 13.35 -8.78
N ASP A 263 12.13 12.13 -8.29
CA ASP A 263 11.98 11.78 -6.88
C ASP A 263 13.11 10.85 -6.44
N PHE A 264 13.49 10.95 -5.17
CA PHE A 264 14.45 10.05 -4.55
C PHE A 264 14.06 9.76 -3.09
N SER A 265 14.49 8.60 -2.61
CA SER A 265 14.38 8.19 -1.21
C SER A 265 15.58 7.32 -0.84
N ASP A 266 16.39 7.80 0.11
CA ASP A 266 17.51 7.09 0.72
C ASP A 266 17.13 6.74 2.16
N LYS A 267 17.14 5.46 2.52
CA LYS A 267 16.75 4.96 3.84
C LYS A 267 17.85 4.08 4.41
N GLN A 268 18.21 4.35 5.66
CA GLN A 268 19.18 3.59 6.46
C GLN A 268 18.49 3.14 7.75
N ASN A 269 17.56 2.22 7.59
CA ASN A 269 16.70 1.75 8.67
C ASN A 269 17.31 0.54 9.39
N THR A 270 16.75 0.21 10.54
CA THR A 270 16.90 -1.13 11.11
C THR A 270 15.62 -1.93 10.91
N PRO A 271 15.70 -3.25 10.60
CA PRO A 271 14.53 -4.06 10.30
C PRO A 271 13.60 -4.20 11.50
N GLN A 272 12.40 -4.71 11.26
CA GLN A 272 11.47 -5.01 12.36
C GLN A 272 12.03 -6.07 13.31
N ALA A 273 11.76 -5.90 14.62
CA ALA A 273 12.22 -6.80 15.67
C ALA A 273 11.55 -8.18 15.57
N PRO A 274 12.32 -9.28 15.36
CA PRO A 274 11.80 -10.65 15.33
C PRO A 274 11.59 -11.16 16.76
N HIS A 275 10.40 -11.10 17.30
CA HIS A 275 10.09 -11.65 18.62
C HIS A 275 9.89 -13.16 18.52
N LEU A 276 10.80 -13.94 19.14
CA LEU A 276 10.66 -15.40 19.21
C LEU A 276 9.50 -15.76 20.13
N THR A 277 8.33 -16.06 19.57
CA THR A 277 7.11 -16.33 20.33
C THR A 277 6.84 -17.82 20.56
N HIS A 278 7.37 -18.68 19.69
CA HIS A 278 7.27 -20.13 19.84
C HIS A 278 8.58 -20.83 19.47
N ALA A 279 8.87 -21.97 20.13
CA ALA A 279 9.95 -22.89 19.76
C ALA A 279 9.60 -24.34 20.20
N ASP A 280 9.79 -25.30 19.27
CA ASP A 280 9.55 -26.71 19.57
C ASP A 280 10.61 -27.22 20.57
N PRO A 281 10.20 -27.64 21.79
CA PRO A 281 11.13 -28.09 22.83
C PRO A 281 11.88 -29.37 22.49
N ASN A 282 11.42 -30.14 21.51
CA ASN A 282 12.05 -31.40 21.12
C ASN A 282 13.09 -31.19 20.00
N VAL A 283 12.97 -30.11 19.20
CA VAL A 283 13.82 -29.87 18.04
C VAL A 283 14.84 -28.76 18.34
N VAL A 284 14.39 -27.62 18.87
CA VAL A 284 15.21 -26.44 19.15
C VAL A 284 15.18 -26.03 20.63
N PRO A 285 15.48 -26.95 21.59
CA PRO A 285 15.41 -26.66 23.03
C PRO A 285 16.34 -25.51 23.47
N PHE A 286 17.35 -25.18 22.68
CA PHE A 286 18.31 -24.13 22.97
C PHE A 286 17.72 -22.72 22.72
N LEU A 287 16.62 -22.58 21.95
CA LEU A 287 15.88 -21.34 21.76
C LEU A 287 14.87 -21.05 22.87
N LEU A 288 14.40 -22.05 23.62
CA LEU A 288 13.39 -21.88 24.68
C LEU A 288 13.69 -20.76 25.70
N PRO A 289 14.95 -20.56 26.13
CA PRO A 289 15.26 -19.49 27.09
C PRO A 289 15.03 -18.07 26.57
N TYR A 290 14.84 -17.88 25.26
CA TYR A 290 14.68 -16.58 24.59
C TYR A 290 13.23 -16.31 24.19
N LEU A 291 12.30 -17.22 24.51
CA LEU A 291 10.88 -17.02 24.24
C LEU A 291 10.37 -15.77 24.95
N VAL A 292 9.61 -14.96 24.20
CA VAL A 292 8.85 -13.82 24.71
C VAL A 292 7.35 -14.12 24.64
N SER A 293 6.53 -13.24 25.20
CA SER A 293 5.06 -13.36 25.13
C SER A 293 4.56 -13.36 23.68
N GLU A 294 3.53 -14.15 23.40
CA GLU A 294 2.80 -14.09 22.12
C GLU A 294 1.94 -12.83 22.01
N ASP A 295 1.54 -12.22 23.13
CA ASP A 295 0.56 -11.13 23.21
C ASP A 295 1.17 -9.76 23.54
N GLU A 296 2.45 -9.72 23.96
CA GLU A 296 3.10 -8.48 24.41
C GLU A 296 4.43 -8.28 23.67
N ARG A 297 4.63 -7.10 23.13
CA ARG A 297 5.87 -6.68 22.49
C ARG A 297 6.98 -6.56 23.56
N SER A 298 8.14 -7.14 23.28
CA SER A 298 9.33 -6.90 24.11
C SER A 298 10.05 -5.63 23.68
N ASP A 299 10.44 -4.78 24.64
CA ASP A 299 11.29 -3.61 24.40
C ASP A 299 12.79 -3.95 24.31
N LYS A 300 13.13 -5.24 24.40
CA LYS A 300 14.52 -5.74 24.38
C LYS A 300 14.61 -7.05 23.64
N LEU A 301 15.64 -7.16 22.82
CA LEU A 301 16.00 -8.37 22.10
C LEU A 301 17.50 -8.59 22.17
N SER A 302 17.93 -9.85 22.07
CA SER A 302 19.34 -10.20 21.93
C SER A 302 19.54 -10.86 20.58
N SER A 303 20.50 -10.40 19.80
CA SER A 303 20.81 -10.90 18.45
C SER A 303 22.31 -11.16 18.35
N ASP A 304 22.68 -12.11 17.52
CA ASP A 304 24.06 -12.43 17.20
C ASP A 304 24.56 -11.75 15.92
N THR A 305 23.71 -10.98 15.25
CA THR A 305 23.99 -10.34 13.97
C THR A 305 23.75 -8.84 14.01
N ASP A 306 24.55 -8.08 13.26
CA ASP A 306 24.39 -6.65 13.05
C ASP A 306 23.37 -6.43 11.92
N VAL A 307 22.14 -6.16 12.32
CA VAL A 307 21.00 -6.07 11.39
C VAL A 307 20.93 -4.68 10.78
N TYR A 308 20.57 -4.61 9.49
CA TYR A 308 20.35 -3.36 8.77
C TYR A 308 19.36 -3.57 7.63
N GLU A 309 18.77 -2.47 7.18
CA GLU A 309 17.89 -2.39 6.00
C GLU A 309 18.11 -1.05 5.31
N GLU A 310 18.80 -1.08 4.18
CA GLU A 310 19.19 0.09 3.40
C GLU A 310 18.47 0.06 2.05
N SER A 311 18.00 1.22 1.58
CA SER A 311 17.43 1.32 0.24
C SER A 311 17.67 2.68 -0.38
N ASP A 312 18.08 2.69 -1.64
CA ASP A 312 18.19 3.87 -2.49
C ASP A 312 17.24 3.72 -3.67
N ILE A 313 16.33 4.68 -3.83
CA ILE A 313 15.28 4.67 -4.84
C ILE A 313 15.30 5.99 -5.58
N GLU A 314 15.39 5.92 -6.91
CA GLU A 314 15.27 7.10 -7.78
C GLU A 314 14.18 6.91 -8.84
N GLY A 315 13.49 7.98 -9.15
CA GLY A 315 12.41 8.00 -10.14
C GLY A 315 12.46 9.21 -11.05
N HIS A 316 12.28 8.99 -12.34
CA HIS A 316 12.16 10.02 -13.37
C HIS A 316 10.87 9.81 -14.15
N ALA A 317 10.05 10.86 -14.31
CA ALA A 317 8.88 10.80 -15.17
C ALA A 317 8.72 12.07 -16.00
N LEU A 318 8.34 11.90 -17.26
CA LEU A 318 8.00 12.95 -18.19
C LEU A 318 6.55 12.77 -18.66
N HIS A 319 5.70 13.74 -18.30
CA HIS A 319 4.33 13.81 -18.75
C HIS A 319 4.21 14.90 -19.83
N LEU A 320 3.65 14.55 -20.97
CA LEU A 320 3.34 15.48 -22.04
C LEU A 320 1.84 15.46 -22.29
N GLY A 321 1.23 16.64 -22.37
CA GLY A 321 -0.17 16.85 -22.71
C GLY A 321 -0.29 17.79 -23.91
N TYR A 322 -1.12 17.42 -24.90
CA TYR A 322 -1.42 18.26 -26.04
C TYR A 322 -2.92 18.28 -26.33
N ASP A 323 -3.56 19.42 -26.08
CA ASP A 323 -4.97 19.64 -26.37
C ASP A 323 -5.16 19.96 -27.84
N LEU A 324 -5.83 19.06 -28.58
CA LEU A 324 -6.18 19.26 -29.99
C LEU A 324 -7.46 20.11 -30.17
N GLY A 325 -8.16 20.40 -29.08
CA GLY A 325 -9.44 21.10 -29.09
C GLY A 325 -10.56 20.26 -29.72
N ASP A 326 -11.55 20.96 -30.30
CA ASP A 326 -12.71 20.31 -30.91
C ASP A 326 -12.35 19.71 -32.29
N MET A 327 -12.29 18.38 -32.34
CA MET A 327 -12.05 17.56 -33.53
C MET A 327 -13.35 17.06 -34.20
N GLY A 328 -14.43 17.83 -34.09
CA GLY A 328 -15.71 17.55 -34.70
C GLY A 328 -16.42 16.35 -34.08
N PHE A 329 -16.62 15.25 -34.85
CA PHE A 329 -17.34 14.08 -34.34
C PHE A 329 -16.61 13.35 -33.18
N LEU A 330 -15.29 13.60 -32.99
CA LEU A 330 -14.51 13.10 -31.88
C LEU A 330 -14.67 13.98 -30.62
N GLY A 331 -15.23 15.19 -30.75
CA GLY A 331 -15.32 16.17 -29.67
C GLY A 331 -13.98 16.81 -29.32
N ASN A 332 -13.82 17.21 -28.06
CA ASN A 332 -12.55 17.70 -27.57
C ASN A 332 -11.60 16.51 -27.34
N VAL A 333 -10.39 16.62 -27.88
CA VAL A 333 -9.40 15.54 -27.88
C VAL A 333 -8.10 16.03 -27.28
N GLU A 334 -7.56 15.27 -26.33
CA GLU A 334 -6.25 15.47 -25.72
C GLU A 334 -5.36 14.25 -25.99
N LEU A 335 -4.11 14.48 -26.36
CA LEU A 335 -3.07 13.46 -26.46
C LEU A 335 -2.20 13.53 -25.20
N ARG A 336 -1.92 12.38 -24.58
CA ARG A 336 -1.04 12.29 -23.42
C ARG A 336 0.05 11.27 -23.64
N SER A 337 1.23 11.56 -23.10
CA SER A 337 2.35 10.63 -23.06
C SER A 337 2.95 10.67 -21.64
N ILE A 338 3.17 9.48 -21.06
CA ILE A 338 3.86 9.31 -19.78
C ILE A 338 5.04 8.37 -20.05
N THR A 339 6.27 8.89 -19.88
CA THR A 339 7.50 8.12 -19.99
C THR A 339 8.16 8.12 -18.62
N ALA A 340 8.51 6.97 -18.08
CA ALA A 340 9.14 6.87 -16.78
C ALA A 340 10.27 5.85 -16.75
N TYR A 341 11.28 6.15 -15.93
CA TYR A 341 12.35 5.26 -15.51
C TYR A 341 12.44 5.30 -13.99
N ARG A 342 12.64 4.15 -13.37
CA ARG A 342 12.83 4.02 -11.93
C ARG A 342 13.86 2.96 -11.64
N GLU A 343 14.71 3.21 -10.65
CA GLU A 343 15.68 2.26 -10.14
C GLU A 343 15.59 2.15 -8.62
N MET A 344 16.03 1.00 -8.09
CA MET A 344 16.09 0.71 -6.68
C MET A 344 17.28 -0.20 -6.41
N GLU A 345 18.15 0.23 -5.50
CA GLU A 345 19.12 -0.61 -4.83
C GLU A 345 18.61 -0.90 -3.41
N TRP A 346 18.67 -2.17 -3.02
CA TRP A 346 18.23 -2.62 -1.69
C TRP A 346 19.24 -3.57 -1.11
N ASP A 347 19.61 -3.39 0.15
CA ASP A 347 20.47 -4.32 0.89
C ASP A 347 19.96 -4.49 2.33
N ASP A 348 19.79 -5.73 2.78
CA ASP A 348 19.40 -6.03 4.15
C ASP A 348 20.16 -7.23 4.72
N LEU A 349 20.27 -7.26 6.02
CA LEU A 349 20.69 -8.42 6.80
C LEU A 349 19.76 -8.59 8.01
N LEU A 350 19.09 -9.72 8.07
CA LEU A 350 18.04 -10.02 9.01
C LEU A 350 18.45 -11.17 9.93
N ASP A 351 18.23 -10.96 11.22
CA ASP A 351 18.10 -12.05 12.20
C ASP A 351 16.63 -12.46 12.22
N ILE A 352 16.31 -13.72 11.92
CA ILE A 352 14.92 -14.16 11.79
C ILE A 352 14.52 -15.10 12.93
N ASP A 353 15.45 -15.53 13.78
CA ASP A 353 15.12 -16.35 14.94
C ASP A 353 14.93 -15.57 16.23
N GLY A 354 15.32 -14.30 16.29
CA GLY A 354 15.09 -13.40 17.42
C GLY A 354 15.84 -13.81 18.68
N SER A 355 17.01 -14.42 18.54
CA SER A 355 17.83 -14.90 19.65
C SER A 355 19.34 -14.62 19.41
N PRO A 356 20.19 -14.71 20.43
CA PRO A 356 21.64 -14.57 20.24
C PRO A 356 22.29 -15.87 19.73
N ILE A 357 21.53 -16.77 19.16
CA ILE A 357 21.99 -18.06 18.64
C ILE A 357 21.94 -18.01 17.13
N ASP A 358 23.05 -18.21 16.44
CA ASP A 358 23.09 -18.29 14.97
C ASP A 358 22.25 -19.48 14.46
N ALA A 359 20.91 -19.30 14.51
CA ALA A 359 19.94 -20.30 14.06
C ALA A 359 19.41 -19.96 12.67
N PHE A 360 19.09 -18.70 12.37
CA PHE A 360 18.67 -18.31 11.02
C PHE A 360 18.95 -16.83 10.70
N HIS A 361 19.82 -16.61 9.72
CA HIS A 361 20.06 -15.32 9.11
C HIS A 361 19.71 -15.34 7.63
N SER A 362 19.14 -14.24 7.15
CA SER A 362 18.88 -14.00 5.74
C SER A 362 19.33 -12.61 5.36
N GLY A 363 20.10 -12.50 4.29
CA GLY A 363 20.40 -11.22 3.67
C GLY A 363 19.76 -11.14 2.28
N ARG A 364 19.52 -9.94 1.78
CA ARG A 364 19.09 -9.70 0.40
C ARG A 364 19.83 -8.49 -0.12
N GLY A 365 20.44 -8.63 -1.31
CA GLY A 365 20.87 -7.52 -2.12
C GLY A 365 20.04 -7.54 -3.40
N ILE A 366 19.38 -6.44 -3.75
CA ILE A 366 18.48 -6.33 -4.90
C ILE A 366 18.89 -5.12 -5.72
N ASP A 367 19.22 -5.36 -6.99
CA ASP A 367 19.34 -4.33 -8.01
C ASP A 367 18.09 -4.44 -8.91
N TYR A 368 17.30 -3.39 -9.00
CA TYR A 368 16.05 -3.36 -9.75
C TYR A 368 15.95 -2.10 -10.58
N ASP A 369 15.54 -2.24 -11.84
CA ASP A 369 15.16 -1.13 -12.68
C ASP A 369 13.89 -1.41 -13.49
N GLN A 370 13.16 -0.36 -13.83
CA GLN A 370 11.99 -0.41 -14.69
C GLN A 370 11.91 0.78 -15.65
N THR A 371 11.40 0.54 -16.83
CA THR A 371 11.05 1.56 -17.82
C THR A 371 9.60 1.40 -18.23
N SER A 372 8.86 2.49 -18.33
CA SER A 372 7.49 2.45 -18.83
C SER A 372 7.17 3.58 -19.80
N GLN A 373 6.26 3.30 -20.74
CA GLN A 373 5.71 4.26 -21.68
C GLN A 373 4.21 4.05 -21.81
N GLU A 374 3.43 5.10 -21.51
CA GLU A 374 1.99 5.10 -21.76
C GLU A 374 1.63 6.22 -22.74
N LEU A 375 0.91 5.88 -23.79
CA LEU A 375 0.37 6.83 -24.77
C LEU A 375 -1.15 6.78 -24.69
N GLN A 376 -1.82 7.94 -24.59
CA GLN A 376 -3.26 8.01 -24.46
C GLN A 376 -3.86 9.01 -25.45
N ILE A 377 -5.06 8.69 -25.92
CA ILE A 377 -5.99 9.60 -26.59
C ILE A 377 -7.20 9.70 -25.67
N VAL A 378 -7.42 10.87 -25.08
CA VAL A 378 -8.55 11.15 -24.21
C VAL A 378 -9.50 12.07 -24.94
N GLY A 379 -10.79 11.73 -25.00
CA GLY A 379 -11.73 12.56 -25.70
C GLY A 379 -13.10 12.64 -25.04
N SER A 380 -13.81 13.73 -25.31
CA SER A 380 -15.14 13.98 -24.76
C SER A 380 -16.05 14.68 -25.76
N THR A 381 -17.29 14.20 -25.84
CA THR A 381 -18.42 14.82 -26.56
C THR A 381 -19.57 15.03 -25.57
N ASP A 382 -20.68 15.60 -26.00
CA ASP A 382 -21.88 15.75 -25.16
C ASP A 382 -22.41 14.42 -24.59
N ARG A 383 -22.07 13.28 -25.22
CA ARG A 383 -22.65 11.96 -24.88
C ARG A 383 -21.64 10.84 -24.68
N VAL A 384 -20.42 11.05 -25.05
CA VAL A 384 -19.37 10.02 -25.02
C VAL A 384 -18.12 10.61 -24.44
N ASN A 385 -17.59 9.96 -23.40
CA ASN A 385 -16.20 10.15 -22.99
C ASN A 385 -15.44 8.88 -23.34
N TYR A 386 -14.19 9.01 -23.75
CA TYR A 386 -13.38 7.85 -24.11
C TYR A 386 -11.91 8.05 -23.78
N VAL A 387 -11.25 6.93 -23.49
CA VAL A 387 -9.79 6.83 -23.37
C VAL A 387 -9.36 5.65 -24.23
N LEU A 388 -8.36 5.85 -25.05
CA LEU A 388 -7.66 4.79 -25.79
C LEU A 388 -6.19 4.90 -25.48
N GLY A 389 -5.51 3.78 -25.24
CA GLY A 389 -4.11 3.82 -24.87
C GLY A 389 -3.30 2.63 -25.35
N TYR A 390 -1.99 2.86 -25.39
CA TYR A 390 -0.95 1.85 -25.53
C TYR A 390 -0.02 1.96 -24.34
N TYR A 391 0.40 0.82 -23.79
CA TYR A 391 1.30 0.73 -22.67
C TYR A 391 2.42 -0.25 -22.95
N TYR A 392 3.65 0.18 -22.64
CA TYR A 392 4.87 -0.62 -22.63
C TYR A 392 5.47 -0.60 -21.24
N PHE A 393 5.97 -1.74 -20.79
CA PHE A 393 6.64 -1.89 -19.51
C PHE A 393 7.76 -2.92 -19.65
N ASP A 394 8.92 -2.59 -19.10
CA ASP A 394 10.11 -3.43 -19.07
C ASP A 394 10.72 -3.30 -17.67
N GLU A 395 11.13 -4.42 -17.08
CA GLU A 395 11.78 -4.47 -15.77
C GLU A 395 12.87 -5.53 -15.70
N THR A 396 13.90 -5.25 -14.92
CA THR A 396 14.98 -6.17 -14.57
C THR A 396 15.16 -6.20 -13.05
N ALA A 397 15.36 -7.38 -12.48
CA ALA A 397 15.71 -7.59 -11.09
C ALA A 397 16.81 -8.63 -10.94
N ASP A 398 17.89 -8.27 -10.28
CA ASP A 398 18.96 -9.16 -9.84
C ASP A 398 18.95 -9.25 -8.32
N VAL A 399 18.88 -10.47 -7.77
CA VAL A 399 18.78 -10.72 -6.34
C VAL A 399 19.91 -11.62 -5.88
N THR A 400 20.65 -11.18 -4.88
CA THR A 400 21.51 -12.03 -4.07
C THR A 400 20.82 -12.29 -2.73
N ASN A 401 20.73 -13.54 -2.31
CA ASN A 401 20.04 -13.93 -1.09
C ASN A 401 20.89 -14.93 -0.28
N PRO A 402 21.93 -14.44 0.45
CA PRO A 402 22.72 -15.27 1.34
C PRO A 402 21.87 -15.74 2.53
N ILE A 403 21.79 -17.04 2.73
CA ILE A 403 21.03 -17.67 3.82
C ILE A 403 21.97 -18.53 4.68
N THR A 404 21.91 -18.35 6.01
CA THR A 404 22.55 -19.21 6.99
C THR A 404 21.48 -19.86 7.84
N PHE A 405 21.39 -21.18 7.82
CA PHE A 405 20.44 -21.94 8.62
C PHE A 405 21.21 -22.89 9.53
N PHE A 406 21.09 -22.69 10.87
CA PHE A 406 21.86 -23.39 11.91
C PHE A 406 23.39 -23.23 11.79
N GLY A 407 23.87 -22.01 11.54
CA GLY A 407 25.30 -21.70 11.56
C GLY A 407 25.97 -22.02 12.88
N VAL A 408 25.24 -21.93 14.00
CA VAL A 408 25.71 -22.38 15.34
C VAL A 408 26.23 -23.83 15.35
N PHE A 409 25.76 -24.70 14.47
CA PHE A 409 26.22 -26.08 14.29
C PHE A 409 27.20 -26.26 13.13
N GLY A 410 27.67 -25.13 12.54
CA GLY A 410 28.66 -25.09 11.46
C GLY A 410 28.10 -25.25 10.05
N ALA A 411 26.80 -25.00 9.84
CA ALA A 411 26.23 -24.87 8.51
C ALA A 411 26.85 -23.66 7.80
N PRO A 412 27.21 -23.78 6.52
CA PRO A 412 27.73 -22.66 5.76
C PRO A 412 26.61 -21.71 5.34
N THR A 413 26.96 -20.43 5.11
CA THR A 413 26.09 -19.50 4.41
C THR A 413 25.94 -19.93 2.95
N ALA A 414 24.72 -20.14 2.47
CA ALA A 414 24.41 -20.42 1.07
C ALA A 414 24.23 -19.11 0.30
N PRO A 415 25.11 -18.77 -0.66
CA PRO A 415 25.01 -17.56 -1.44
C PRO A 415 24.04 -17.76 -2.62
N ASN A 416 22.76 -17.85 -2.33
CA ASN A 416 21.72 -18.01 -3.34
C ASN A 416 21.58 -16.74 -4.17
N ALA A 417 21.19 -16.89 -5.42
CA ALA A 417 20.90 -15.77 -6.31
C ALA A 417 19.79 -16.15 -7.29
N TYR A 418 18.99 -15.18 -7.66
CA TYR A 418 17.95 -15.32 -8.69
C TYR A 418 17.66 -13.97 -9.33
N GLY A 419 16.96 -13.97 -10.44
CA GLY A 419 16.59 -12.73 -11.10
C GLY A 419 15.53 -12.93 -12.16
N LEU A 420 15.08 -11.79 -12.69
CA LEU A 420 13.96 -11.70 -13.62
C LEU A 420 14.24 -10.59 -14.62
N GLU A 421 13.93 -10.84 -15.90
CA GLU A 421 13.68 -9.84 -16.92
C GLU A 421 12.22 -10.02 -17.38
N SER A 422 11.44 -8.93 -17.50
CA SER A 422 10.04 -8.99 -17.94
C SER A 422 9.72 -7.85 -18.88
N GLU A 423 9.13 -8.17 -20.04
CA GLU A 423 8.60 -7.19 -20.98
C GLU A 423 7.09 -7.36 -21.14
N SER A 424 6.34 -6.26 -21.12
CA SER A 424 4.89 -6.27 -21.27
C SER A 424 4.41 -5.19 -22.24
N ASN A 425 3.53 -5.56 -23.15
CA ASN A 425 2.89 -4.70 -24.13
C ASN A 425 1.38 -4.77 -24.00
N ALA A 426 0.68 -3.63 -24.03
CA ALA A 426 -0.77 -3.65 -23.96
C ALA A 426 -1.44 -2.55 -24.78
N VAL A 427 -2.64 -2.86 -25.27
CA VAL A 427 -3.59 -1.89 -25.83
C VAL A 427 -4.85 -1.90 -24.98
N PHE A 428 -5.36 -0.72 -24.64
CA PHE A 428 -6.54 -0.60 -23.80
C PHE A 428 -7.47 0.54 -24.25
N GLY A 429 -8.71 0.48 -23.77
CA GLY A 429 -9.65 1.56 -23.96
C GLY A 429 -10.87 1.44 -23.07
N GLN A 430 -11.46 2.59 -22.79
CA GLN A 430 -12.74 2.72 -22.11
C GLN A 430 -13.62 3.73 -22.81
N LEU A 431 -14.90 3.48 -22.84
CA LEU A 431 -15.91 4.34 -23.40
C LEU A 431 -17.10 4.46 -22.45
N ASP A 432 -17.42 5.69 -22.04
CA ASP A 432 -18.64 6.01 -21.31
C ASP A 432 -19.64 6.65 -22.26
N TRP A 433 -20.79 6.03 -22.35
CA TRP A 433 -21.84 6.45 -23.25
C TRP A 433 -23.14 6.78 -22.52
N LYS A 434 -23.69 7.98 -22.76
CA LYS A 434 -25.03 8.38 -22.32
C LYS A 434 -26.03 8.20 -23.48
N PRO A 435 -26.85 7.11 -23.48
CA PRO A 435 -27.83 6.89 -24.52
C PRO A 435 -28.85 8.03 -24.57
N GLY A 436 -29.03 8.67 -25.74
CA GLY A 436 -29.97 9.78 -25.92
C GLY A 436 -31.44 9.37 -26.04
N ALA A 437 -31.87 8.25 -25.47
CA ALA A 437 -33.22 7.83 -25.51
C ALA A 437 -34.12 8.66 -24.56
N ALA A 438 -35.16 9.31 -25.06
CA ALA A 438 -36.04 10.16 -24.27
C ALA A 438 -36.64 9.46 -23.03
N ALA A 439 -36.80 8.12 -23.08
CA ALA A 439 -37.26 7.30 -21.97
C ALA A 439 -36.25 7.20 -20.81
N LEU A 440 -34.96 7.38 -21.07
CA LEU A 440 -33.86 7.29 -20.09
C LEU A 440 -33.52 8.63 -19.44
N GLN A 441 -34.02 9.74 -19.96
CA GLN A 441 -33.85 11.11 -19.45
C GLN A 441 -32.38 11.48 -19.17
N ASP A 442 -31.44 10.94 -19.95
CA ASP A 442 -29.98 11.07 -19.79
C ASP A 442 -29.43 10.60 -18.43
N ARG A 443 -30.18 9.74 -17.68
CA ARG A 443 -29.83 9.21 -16.35
C ARG A 443 -28.99 7.93 -16.42
N LEU A 444 -28.96 7.25 -17.57
CA LEU A 444 -28.16 6.04 -17.75
C LEU A 444 -26.81 6.39 -18.36
N THR A 445 -25.73 5.91 -17.73
CA THR A 445 -24.40 5.86 -18.34
C THR A 445 -23.99 4.39 -18.47
N VAL A 446 -23.53 4.01 -19.65
CA VAL A 446 -22.97 2.70 -19.95
C VAL A 446 -21.48 2.87 -20.17
N THR A 447 -20.67 2.26 -19.33
CA THR A 447 -19.19 2.25 -19.44
C THR A 447 -18.75 0.87 -19.90
N VAL A 448 -17.95 0.81 -20.97
CA VAL A 448 -17.34 -0.42 -21.48
C VAL A 448 -15.84 -0.20 -21.54
N GLY A 449 -15.10 -1.07 -20.90
CA GLY A 449 -13.63 -1.07 -20.91
C GLY A 449 -13.09 -2.41 -21.38
N ALA A 450 -11.90 -2.40 -21.99
CA ALA A 450 -11.19 -3.60 -22.36
C ALA A 450 -9.68 -3.32 -22.47
N ARG A 451 -8.87 -4.33 -22.15
CA ARG A 451 -7.42 -4.33 -22.38
C ARG A 451 -6.99 -5.70 -22.89
N TYR A 452 -6.03 -5.68 -23.77
CA TYR A 452 -5.27 -6.86 -24.19
C TYR A 452 -3.80 -6.64 -23.85
N THR A 453 -3.24 -7.56 -23.09
CA THR A 453 -1.84 -7.51 -22.64
C THR A 453 -1.12 -8.76 -23.12
N GLU A 454 0.11 -8.59 -23.59
CA GLU A 454 1.10 -9.65 -23.84
C GLU A 454 2.28 -9.41 -22.91
N GLU A 455 2.82 -10.46 -22.30
CA GLU A 455 3.94 -10.41 -21.38
C GLU A 455 4.86 -11.60 -21.60
N GLU A 456 6.17 -11.34 -21.57
CA GLU A 456 7.25 -12.33 -21.64
C GLU A 456 8.13 -12.19 -20.40
N LYS A 457 8.54 -13.32 -19.79
CA LYS A 457 9.44 -13.34 -18.64
C LYS A 457 10.54 -14.35 -18.83
N ASP A 458 11.77 -13.88 -18.59
CA ASP A 458 12.97 -14.67 -18.45
C ASP A 458 13.42 -14.64 -16.99
N GLN A 459 13.65 -15.81 -16.37
CA GLN A 459 14.13 -15.89 -14.99
C GLN A 459 15.32 -16.83 -14.87
N TYR A 460 16.19 -16.56 -13.89
CA TYR A 460 17.29 -17.44 -13.54
C TYR A 460 17.33 -17.71 -12.04
N ILE A 461 17.96 -18.84 -11.67
CA ILE A 461 18.22 -19.24 -10.30
C ILE A 461 19.61 -19.86 -10.17
N SER A 462 20.25 -19.66 -9.01
CA SER A 462 21.55 -20.26 -8.66
C SER A 462 21.62 -20.60 -7.17
N HIS A 463 21.72 -21.86 -6.84
CA HIS A 463 21.94 -22.38 -5.49
C HIS A 463 23.25 -23.19 -5.47
N PRO A 464 24.40 -22.52 -5.31
CA PRO A 464 25.72 -23.17 -5.40
C PRO A 464 26.06 -24.01 -4.17
N ILE A 465 25.38 -23.81 -3.03
CA ILE A 465 25.56 -24.57 -1.80
C ILE A 465 24.19 -25.04 -1.32
N VAL A 466 24.01 -26.35 -1.23
CA VAL A 466 22.82 -27.00 -0.66
C VAL A 466 23.27 -27.98 0.42
N THR A 467 22.61 -27.97 1.57
CA THR A 467 22.89 -28.85 2.70
C THR A 467 21.81 -29.91 2.88
N ASP A 468 22.17 -31.08 3.41
CA ASP A 468 21.20 -32.09 3.85
C ASP A 468 20.68 -31.81 5.27
N ALA A 469 19.76 -32.63 5.73
CA ALA A 469 19.17 -32.52 7.08
C ALA A 469 20.20 -32.68 8.22
N ASN A 470 21.45 -33.08 7.94
CA ASN A 470 22.54 -33.12 8.90
C ASN A 470 23.50 -31.92 8.72
N LEU A 471 23.08 -30.89 8.00
CA LEU A 471 23.83 -29.66 7.70
C LEU A 471 25.13 -29.93 6.92
N GLN A 472 25.22 -31.05 6.18
CA GLN A 472 26.39 -31.37 5.38
C GLN A 472 26.14 -30.90 3.94
N VAL A 473 27.12 -30.15 3.41
CA VAL A 473 27.10 -29.69 2.00
C VAL A 473 27.03 -30.90 1.08
N GLN A 474 26.07 -30.87 0.17
CA GLN A 474 25.84 -31.89 -0.85
C GLN A 474 26.17 -31.29 -2.22
N PRO A 475 27.42 -31.43 -2.72
CA PRO A 475 27.85 -30.78 -3.97
C PRO A 475 27.01 -31.19 -5.18
N ASP A 476 26.47 -32.42 -5.17
CA ASP A 476 25.62 -32.94 -6.25
C ASP A 476 24.20 -32.36 -6.24
N TRP A 477 23.81 -31.63 -5.18
CA TRP A 477 22.51 -30.95 -5.06
C TRP A 477 22.57 -29.48 -5.49
N ALA A 478 23.79 -28.92 -5.66
CA ALA A 478 23.95 -27.58 -6.19
C ALA A 478 23.35 -27.49 -7.60
N PHE A 479 22.62 -26.44 -7.86
CA PHE A 479 21.96 -26.25 -9.16
C PHE A 479 21.98 -24.79 -9.60
N ALA A 480 21.86 -24.59 -10.92
CA ALA A 480 21.57 -23.31 -11.55
C ALA A 480 20.79 -23.57 -12.84
N GLY A 481 19.92 -22.65 -13.20
CA GLY A 481 19.10 -22.77 -14.38
C GLY A 481 18.46 -21.49 -14.83
N GLN A 482 17.83 -21.55 -15.99
CA GLN A 482 17.02 -20.48 -16.57
C GLN A 482 15.70 -21.09 -17.04
N ALA A 483 14.66 -20.25 -17.08
CA ALA A 483 13.34 -20.59 -17.58
C ALA A 483 12.69 -19.35 -18.18
N ASP A 484 11.91 -19.54 -19.23
CA ASP A 484 11.18 -18.51 -19.95
C ASP A 484 9.75 -18.97 -20.23
N GLU A 485 8.80 -18.03 -20.19
CA GLU A 485 7.38 -18.27 -20.51
C GLU A 485 6.72 -16.97 -20.97
N ASP A 486 5.67 -17.08 -21.80
CA ASP A 486 4.86 -15.98 -22.27
C ASP A 486 3.37 -16.14 -21.89
N TRP A 487 2.73 -15.04 -21.53
CA TRP A 487 1.30 -15.01 -21.22
C TRP A 487 0.60 -13.89 -21.98
N ASN A 488 -0.65 -14.08 -22.24
CA ASN A 488 -1.51 -13.02 -22.77
C ASN A 488 -2.89 -13.07 -22.14
N LYS A 489 -3.50 -11.87 -21.95
CA LYS A 489 -4.82 -11.79 -21.33
C LYS A 489 -5.65 -10.67 -21.92
N PHE A 490 -6.94 -10.97 -22.13
CA PHE A 490 -7.97 -9.99 -22.42
C PHE A 490 -8.81 -9.75 -21.16
N THR A 491 -8.89 -8.51 -20.70
CA THR A 491 -9.62 -8.11 -19.47
C THR A 491 -10.73 -7.11 -19.79
N PRO A 492 -11.98 -7.56 -19.92
CA PRO A 492 -13.14 -6.70 -20.15
C PRO A 492 -13.67 -6.07 -18.87
N SER A 493 -14.42 -4.98 -19.01
CA SER A 493 -15.28 -4.43 -17.95
C SER A 493 -16.55 -3.82 -18.53
N LEU A 494 -17.64 -3.88 -17.74
CA LEU A 494 -18.94 -3.29 -18.06
C LEU A 494 -19.52 -2.66 -16.80
N THR A 495 -19.86 -1.38 -16.85
CA THR A 495 -20.56 -0.70 -15.77
C THR A 495 -21.84 -0.05 -16.29
N LEU A 496 -22.92 -0.23 -15.57
CA LEU A 496 -24.19 0.44 -15.79
C LEU A 496 -24.44 1.37 -14.60
N SER A 497 -24.42 2.68 -14.81
CA SER A 497 -24.71 3.67 -13.78
C SER A 497 -26.03 4.36 -14.05
N TRP A 498 -26.84 4.50 -13.00
CA TRP A 498 -28.16 5.13 -13.07
C TRP A 498 -28.31 6.24 -12.03
N ASP A 499 -28.50 7.48 -12.50
CA ASP A 499 -28.77 8.61 -11.64
C ASP A 499 -30.23 8.56 -11.13
N LEU A 500 -30.41 8.25 -9.85
CA LEU A 500 -31.72 8.24 -9.18
C LEU A 500 -32.24 9.66 -9.01
N THR A 501 -31.35 10.56 -8.56
CA THR A 501 -31.55 12.02 -8.41
C THR A 501 -30.29 12.73 -8.86
N GLU A 502 -30.22 14.05 -8.70
CA GLU A 502 -28.97 14.84 -8.89
C GLU A 502 -27.93 14.52 -7.80
N GLU A 503 -28.39 14.05 -6.63
CA GLU A 503 -27.53 13.78 -5.48
C GLU A 503 -27.28 12.28 -5.22
N ALA A 504 -27.91 11.37 -5.98
CA ALA A 504 -27.78 9.93 -5.73
C ALA A 504 -27.76 9.12 -7.03
N SER A 505 -26.80 8.23 -7.13
CA SER A 505 -26.66 7.25 -8.22
C SER A 505 -26.43 5.84 -7.69
N ILE A 506 -26.86 4.86 -8.46
CA ILE A 506 -26.54 3.44 -8.25
C ILE A 506 -25.79 2.93 -9.46
N TYR A 507 -24.94 1.94 -9.27
CA TYR A 507 -24.27 1.28 -10.37
C TYR A 507 -24.20 -0.24 -10.17
N ALA A 508 -24.09 -0.95 -11.30
CA ALA A 508 -23.74 -2.36 -11.35
C ALA A 508 -22.51 -2.50 -12.25
N ARG A 509 -21.49 -3.18 -11.76
CA ARG A 509 -20.22 -3.36 -12.46
C ARG A 509 -19.86 -4.83 -12.56
N TYR A 510 -19.38 -5.24 -13.73
CA TYR A 510 -18.60 -6.42 -13.98
C TYR A 510 -17.21 -6.00 -14.39
N ALA A 511 -16.16 -6.60 -13.83
CA ALA A 511 -14.80 -6.34 -14.23
C ALA A 511 -13.92 -7.56 -14.01
N GLU A 512 -12.98 -7.76 -14.92
CA GLU A 512 -11.94 -8.77 -14.77
C GLU A 512 -10.60 -8.12 -14.46
N GLY A 513 -9.79 -8.83 -13.68
CA GLY A 513 -8.39 -8.58 -13.43
C GLY A 513 -7.58 -9.86 -13.56
N TRP A 514 -6.29 -9.73 -13.72
CA TRP A 514 -5.37 -10.85 -13.70
C TRP A 514 -4.04 -10.45 -13.06
N LYS A 515 -3.41 -11.44 -12.44
CA LYS A 515 -2.06 -11.37 -11.90
C LYS A 515 -1.20 -12.33 -12.73
N SER A 516 -0.05 -11.85 -13.18
CA SER A 516 0.80 -12.62 -14.08
C SER A 516 1.31 -13.91 -13.45
N GLY A 517 1.54 -14.90 -14.29
CA GLY A 517 2.30 -16.10 -13.94
C GLY A 517 3.79 -15.82 -13.74
N GLY A 518 4.55 -16.84 -13.40
CA GLY A 518 5.99 -16.71 -13.20
C GLY A 518 6.67 -17.99 -12.75
N PHE A 519 7.89 -17.85 -12.25
CA PHE A 519 8.69 -18.94 -11.71
C PHE A 519 9.09 -18.67 -10.26
N ASN A 520 9.36 -19.71 -9.52
CA ASN A 520 9.70 -19.63 -8.10
C ASN A 520 11.20 -19.33 -7.91
N GLY A 521 11.58 -18.04 -7.78
CA GLY A 521 12.97 -17.61 -7.58
C GLY A 521 13.63 -18.16 -6.30
N GLU A 522 12.83 -18.52 -5.29
CA GLU A 522 13.28 -19.11 -4.03
C GLU A 522 13.11 -20.64 -3.99
N ALA A 523 12.92 -21.30 -5.15
CA ALA A 523 12.71 -22.73 -5.21
C ALA A 523 13.91 -23.54 -4.70
N SER A 524 13.67 -24.61 -3.95
CA SER A 524 14.71 -25.49 -3.40
C SER A 524 15.30 -26.48 -4.41
N THR A 525 14.71 -26.63 -5.59
CA THR A 525 15.17 -27.51 -6.66
C THR A 525 15.02 -26.88 -8.04
N LEU A 526 15.87 -27.31 -8.99
CA LEU A 526 15.78 -26.87 -10.38
C LEU A 526 14.44 -27.27 -11.03
N GLU A 527 13.90 -28.43 -10.70
CA GLU A 527 12.60 -28.90 -11.22
C GLU A 527 11.45 -28.00 -10.74
N SER A 528 11.44 -27.62 -9.47
CA SER A 528 10.45 -26.68 -8.92
C SER A 528 10.58 -25.30 -9.54
N PHE A 529 11.79 -24.80 -9.75
CA PHE A 529 12.03 -23.53 -10.42
C PHE A 529 11.52 -23.53 -11.87
N GLN A 530 11.83 -24.58 -12.65
CA GLN A 530 11.48 -24.66 -14.07
C GLN A 530 9.98 -24.92 -14.34
N ARG A 531 9.20 -25.17 -13.30
CA ARG A 531 7.75 -25.28 -13.40
C ARG A 531 7.13 -23.91 -13.18
N ALA A 532 6.72 -23.25 -14.28
CA ALA A 532 5.97 -22.02 -14.20
C ALA A 532 4.64 -22.24 -13.45
N TYR A 533 4.21 -21.26 -12.68
CA TYR A 533 2.83 -21.16 -12.21
C TYR A 533 2.02 -20.27 -13.16
N ASP A 534 0.74 -20.61 -13.33
CA ASP A 534 -0.17 -19.93 -14.24
C ASP A 534 -0.67 -18.58 -13.66
N PRO A 535 -1.15 -17.66 -14.51
CA PRO A 535 -1.82 -16.43 -14.05
C PRO A 535 -3.02 -16.72 -13.17
N GLU A 536 -3.19 -15.89 -12.12
CA GLU A 536 -4.42 -15.83 -11.33
C GLU A 536 -5.41 -14.88 -12.00
N GLU A 537 -6.69 -15.27 -12.06
CA GLU A 537 -7.76 -14.51 -12.68
C GLU A 537 -8.87 -14.18 -11.69
N VAL A 538 -9.37 -12.95 -11.75
CA VAL A 538 -10.48 -12.52 -10.89
C VAL A 538 -11.60 -11.92 -11.72
N ALA A 539 -12.82 -12.46 -11.58
CA ALA A 539 -14.06 -11.89 -12.09
C ALA A 539 -14.86 -11.29 -10.94
N SER A 540 -15.16 -9.99 -11.01
CA SER A 540 -15.84 -9.25 -9.95
C SER A 540 -17.22 -8.78 -10.41
N TYR A 541 -18.24 -8.99 -9.56
CA TYR A 541 -19.58 -8.45 -9.66
C TYR A 541 -19.82 -7.49 -8.52
N GLU A 542 -20.15 -6.23 -8.80
CA GLU A 542 -20.31 -5.20 -7.79
C GLU A 542 -21.60 -4.41 -8.02
N LEU A 543 -22.32 -4.13 -6.92
CA LEU A 543 -23.45 -3.21 -6.87
C LEU A 543 -23.11 -2.08 -5.90
N GLY A 544 -23.21 -0.81 -6.32
CA GLY A 544 -22.90 0.30 -5.48
C GLY A 544 -23.91 1.42 -5.49
N LEU A 545 -23.80 2.24 -4.42
CA LEU A 545 -24.56 3.46 -4.19
C LEU A 545 -23.56 4.60 -3.93
N LYS A 546 -23.76 5.72 -4.63
CA LYS A 546 -23.08 7.00 -4.36
C LYS A 546 -24.14 8.03 -4.06
N SER A 547 -24.07 8.72 -2.92
CA SER A 547 -25.12 9.68 -2.57
C SER A 547 -24.65 10.83 -1.67
N ARG A 548 -25.28 11.98 -1.83
CA ARG A 548 -25.13 13.18 -1.01
C ARG A 548 -26.48 13.66 -0.53
N TRP A 549 -26.58 14.09 0.71
CA TRP A 549 -27.82 14.46 1.38
C TRP A 549 -27.67 15.75 2.18
N LEU A 550 -28.78 16.38 2.53
CA LEU A 550 -28.84 17.54 3.42
C LEU A 550 -27.97 18.70 2.93
N ASP A 551 -28.17 19.12 1.69
CA ASP A 551 -27.40 20.21 1.04
C ASP A 551 -25.89 19.93 1.06
N ASN A 552 -25.51 18.70 0.66
CA ASN A 552 -24.12 18.22 0.62
C ASN A 552 -23.41 18.11 2.00
N ARG A 553 -24.18 17.99 3.10
CA ARG A 553 -23.62 17.82 4.45
C ARG A 553 -23.40 16.36 4.85
N VAL A 554 -23.99 15.41 4.14
CA VAL A 554 -23.82 13.97 4.39
C VAL A 554 -23.55 13.26 3.08
N GLN A 555 -22.45 12.55 3.01
CA GLN A 555 -22.09 11.68 1.90
C GLN A 555 -22.15 10.24 2.38
N VAL A 556 -22.82 9.37 1.59
CA VAL A 556 -22.90 7.93 1.86
C VAL A 556 -22.55 7.18 0.60
N ASN A 557 -21.50 6.37 0.67
CA ASN A 557 -21.07 5.45 -0.38
C ASN A 557 -21.18 4.03 0.16
N ALA A 558 -21.74 3.12 -0.63
CA ALA A 558 -21.83 1.72 -0.25
C ALA A 558 -21.59 0.83 -1.47
N ALA A 559 -20.98 -0.33 -1.26
CA ALA A 559 -20.79 -1.35 -2.28
C ALA A 559 -21.00 -2.75 -1.68
N ALA A 560 -21.62 -3.65 -2.47
CA ALA A 560 -21.67 -5.07 -2.19
C ALA A 560 -21.05 -5.79 -3.39
N PHE A 561 -20.22 -6.78 -3.15
CA PHE A 561 -19.45 -7.43 -4.19
C PHE A 561 -19.34 -8.94 -3.99
N GLU A 562 -19.08 -9.64 -5.11
CA GLU A 562 -18.63 -11.01 -5.17
C GLU A 562 -17.46 -11.08 -6.17
N ASN A 563 -16.31 -11.53 -5.69
CA ASN A 563 -15.12 -11.79 -6.48
C ASN A 563 -14.93 -13.29 -6.62
N GLN A 564 -14.87 -13.79 -7.83
CA GLN A 564 -14.57 -15.18 -8.16
C GLN A 564 -13.14 -15.24 -8.63
N VAL A 565 -12.32 -16.04 -7.94
CA VAL A 565 -10.88 -16.20 -8.19
C VAL A 565 -10.65 -17.57 -8.79
N ASP A 566 -10.07 -17.62 -9.97
CA ASP A 566 -9.64 -18.84 -10.64
C ASP A 566 -8.12 -18.92 -10.64
N ASP A 567 -7.57 -20.13 -10.55
CA ASP A 567 -6.13 -20.41 -10.52
C ASP A 567 -5.37 -19.59 -9.47
N MET A 568 -5.97 -19.46 -8.27
CA MET A 568 -5.45 -18.65 -7.18
C MET A 568 -4.00 -19.00 -6.86
N GLN A 569 -3.12 -18.01 -6.93
CA GLN A 569 -1.70 -18.13 -6.61
C GLN A 569 -1.49 -18.08 -5.10
N ILE A 570 -1.12 -19.20 -4.52
CA ILE A 570 -0.92 -19.35 -3.08
C ILE A 570 0.57 -19.53 -2.79
N ALA A 571 1.10 -18.66 -1.92
CA ALA A 571 2.46 -18.80 -1.42
C ALA A 571 2.50 -19.82 -0.28
N VAL A 572 3.34 -20.83 -0.42
CA VAL A 572 3.59 -21.85 0.60
C VAL A 572 5.06 -21.78 1.03
N PHE A 573 5.31 -21.63 2.32
CA PHE A 573 6.64 -21.72 2.88
C PHE A 573 6.99 -23.19 3.15
N LEU A 574 8.06 -23.68 2.52
CA LEU A 574 8.55 -25.04 2.68
C LEU A 574 9.74 -25.07 3.65
N ALA A 575 9.58 -25.73 4.78
CA ALA A 575 10.64 -25.94 5.77
C ALA A 575 11.29 -27.35 5.59
N ASP A 576 11.66 -27.71 4.38
CA ASP A 576 12.21 -29.03 4.02
C ASP A 576 13.74 -29.12 4.11
N GLY A 577 14.38 -28.20 4.86
CA GLY A 577 15.84 -28.10 5.02
C GLY A 577 16.47 -27.00 4.16
N SER A 578 15.69 -26.35 3.32
CA SER A 578 15.92 -25.05 2.72
C SER A 578 14.77 -24.13 3.12
N ALA A 579 15.04 -22.91 3.53
CA ALA A 579 13.99 -21.91 3.73
C ALA A 579 13.50 -21.45 2.34
N ALA A 580 12.63 -22.24 1.71
CA ALA A 580 12.13 -22.01 0.37
C ALA A 580 10.67 -21.54 0.44
N SER A 581 10.35 -20.49 -0.31
CA SER A 581 8.98 -20.09 -0.58
C SER A 581 8.64 -20.46 -2.01
N VAL A 582 7.48 -21.05 -2.22
CA VAL A 582 6.97 -21.39 -3.55
C VAL A 582 5.55 -20.90 -3.72
N VAL A 583 5.22 -20.47 -4.94
CA VAL A 583 3.84 -20.20 -5.36
C VAL A 583 3.38 -21.37 -6.22
N ASP A 584 2.17 -21.82 -5.99
CA ASP A 584 1.46 -22.79 -6.84
C ASP A 584 0.01 -22.31 -7.06
N ASN A 585 -0.60 -22.68 -8.17
CA ASN A 585 -2.01 -22.45 -8.43
C ASN A 585 -2.79 -23.56 -7.71
N ALA A 586 -3.29 -23.28 -6.52
CA ALA A 586 -3.84 -24.30 -5.65
C ALA A 586 -5.36 -24.43 -5.71
N GLY A 587 -6.10 -23.47 -6.32
CA GLY A 587 -7.54 -23.63 -6.32
C GLY A 587 -8.36 -22.45 -6.81
N GLN A 588 -9.63 -22.50 -6.45
CA GLN A 588 -10.64 -21.50 -6.73
C GLN A 588 -11.20 -20.97 -5.43
N ALA A 589 -11.53 -19.67 -5.41
CA ALA A 589 -12.12 -19.03 -4.24
C ALA A 589 -13.21 -18.04 -4.63
N THR A 590 -14.18 -17.87 -3.74
CA THR A 590 -15.21 -16.82 -3.83
C THR A 590 -15.10 -15.92 -2.60
N VAL A 591 -14.91 -14.61 -2.83
CA VAL A 591 -14.86 -13.59 -1.77
C VAL A 591 -16.07 -12.69 -1.89
N ARG A 592 -16.99 -12.74 -0.91
CA ARG A 592 -18.14 -11.85 -0.80
C ARG A 592 -17.91 -10.79 0.23
N GLY A 593 -18.50 -9.62 0.02
CA GLY A 593 -18.35 -8.57 1.01
C GLY A 593 -19.26 -7.38 0.81
N PHE A 594 -19.16 -6.51 1.82
CA PHE A 594 -19.88 -5.24 1.86
C PHE A 594 -18.96 -4.12 2.38
N GLU A 595 -19.14 -2.94 1.83
CA GLU A 595 -18.39 -1.74 2.20
C GLU A 595 -19.34 -0.57 2.38
N LEU A 596 -19.14 0.21 3.44
CA LEU A 596 -19.90 1.41 3.74
C LEU A 596 -18.95 2.53 4.16
N GLU A 597 -19.09 3.70 3.56
CA GLU A 597 -18.37 4.91 3.93
C GLU A 597 -19.37 6.05 4.11
N VAL A 598 -19.28 6.72 5.25
CA VAL A 598 -20.10 7.87 5.60
C VAL A 598 -19.20 9.03 6.00
N LEU A 599 -19.37 10.17 5.35
CA LEU A 599 -18.76 11.44 5.74
C LEU A 599 -19.88 12.44 6.03
N ALA A 600 -19.85 13.10 7.17
CA ALA A 600 -20.92 14.01 7.57
C ALA A 600 -20.39 15.26 8.26
N GLU A 601 -21.01 16.39 7.94
CA GLU A 601 -20.89 17.68 8.65
C GLU A 601 -22.27 18.07 9.22
N PRO A 602 -22.72 17.39 10.29
CA PRO A 602 -24.09 17.57 10.82
C PRO A 602 -24.36 18.99 11.32
N VAL A 603 -23.34 19.68 11.78
CA VAL A 603 -23.31 21.11 12.11
C VAL A 603 -22.01 21.69 11.60
N ASP A 604 -21.96 22.98 11.37
CA ASP A 604 -20.75 23.66 10.90
C ASP A 604 -19.57 23.34 11.82
N ASP A 605 -18.39 23.17 11.23
CA ASP A 605 -17.12 22.87 11.94
C ASP A 605 -17.04 21.48 12.61
N LEU A 606 -18.09 20.64 12.58
CA LEU A 606 -18.05 19.27 13.09
C LEU A 606 -18.06 18.27 11.92
N MET A 607 -16.94 17.61 11.69
CA MET A 607 -16.82 16.55 10.70
C MET A 607 -16.80 15.19 11.38
N LEU A 608 -17.59 14.25 10.86
CA LEU A 608 -17.65 12.86 11.28
C LEU A 608 -17.36 11.98 10.07
N ASN A 609 -16.50 10.98 10.24
CA ASN A 609 -16.30 9.92 9.26
C ASN A 609 -16.53 8.55 9.90
N PHE A 610 -17.09 7.65 9.12
CA PHE A 610 -17.29 6.25 9.52
C PHE A 610 -17.10 5.37 8.31
N SER A 611 -16.36 4.27 8.47
CA SER A 611 -16.28 3.22 7.47
C SER A 611 -16.47 1.84 8.10
N TRP A 612 -17.04 0.93 7.31
CA TRP A 612 -17.21 -0.47 7.67
C TRP A 612 -16.98 -1.35 6.45
N GLY A 613 -16.08 -2.32 6.60
CA GLY A 613 -15.84 -3.40 5.67
C GLY A 613 -16.26 -4.73 6.31
N TYR A 614 -16.93 -5.58 5.52
CA TYR A 614 -17.26 -6.95 5.85
C TYR A 614 -16.75 -7.87 4.76
N LEU A 615 -16.06 -8.96 5.11
CA LEU A 615 -15.57 -9.98 4.19
C LEU A 615 -16.05 -11.38 4.62
N ASP A 616 -16.41 -12.18 3.62
CA ASP A 616 -16.80 -13.60 3.75
C ASP A 616 -16.12 -14.38 2.61
N PRO A 617 -14.83 -14.74 2.78
CA PRO A 617 -14.07 -15.51 1.81
C PRO A 617 -14.29 -17.02 2.00
N GLU A 618 -14.32 -17.76 0.91
CA GLU A 618 -14.48 -19.21 0.89
C GLU A 618 -13.62 -19.82 -0.24
N TYR A 619 -12.86 -20.88 0.04
CA TYR A 619 -12.26 -21.69 -1.01
C TYR A 619 -13.33 -22.61 -1.62
N ASP A 620 -13.56 -22.49 -2.90
CA ASP A 620 -14.44 -23.39 -3.66
C ASP A 620 -13.74 -24.73 -3.96
N GLU A 621 -12.41 -24.66 -4.23
CA GLU A 621 -11.50 -25.79 -4.40
C GLU A 621 -10.11 -25.42 -3.91
N TYR A 622 -9.44 -26.30 -3.20
CA TYR A 622 -8.02 -26.17 -2.81
C TYR A 622 -7.35 -27.54 -2.93
N MET A 623 -6.52 -27.71 -3.95
CA MET A 623 -5.85 -28.98 -4.23
C MET A 623 -4.49 -29.07 -3.57
N ASP A 624 -4.33 -29.98 -2.61
CA ASP A 624 -3.05 -30.31 -1.99
C ASP A 624 -2.75 -31.80 -2.16
N GLY A 625 -1.61 -32.12 -2.79
CA GLY A 625 -1.24 -33.49 -3.09
C GLY A 625 -2.26 -34.28 -3.93
N GLY A 626 -3.13 -33.61 -4.68
CA GLY A 626 -4.20 -34.21 -5.49
C GLY A 626 -5.49 -34.52 -4.71
N VAL A 627 -5.64 -33.96 -3.51
CA VAL A 627 -6.84 -34.04 -2.67
C VAL A 627 -7.40 -32.64 -2.47
N ASP A 628 -8.70 -32.49 -2.62
CA ASP A 628 -9.37 -31.23 -2.29
C ASP A 628 -9.48 -31.09 -0.76
N VAL A 629 -8.84 -30.05 -0.22
CA VAL A 629 -8.77 -29.72 1.20
C VAL A 629 -9.36 -28.33 1.52
N SER A 630 -10.17 -27.78 0.63
CA SER A 630 -10.77 -26.44 0.74
C SER A 630 -11.44 -26.16 2.09
N ASN A 631 -12.12 -27.18 2.66
CA ASN A 631 -12.78 -27.07 3.97
C ASN A 631 -11.83 -27.08 5.18
N ASP A 632 -10.56 -27.39 4.97
CA ASP A 632 -9.53 -27.50 6.00
C ASP A 632 -8.45 -26.42 5.84
N ARG A 633 -8.74 -25.33 5.14
CA ARG A 633 -7.84 -24.21 4.88
C ARG A 633 -8.42 -22.90 5.38
N ASP A 634 -7.55 -22.06 5.92
CA ASP A 634 -7.87 -20.71 6.37
C ASP A 634 -7.62 -19.70 5.24
N PHE A 635 -8.39 -18.60 5.18
CA PHE A 635 -8.19 -17.56 4.17
C PHE A 635 -7.33 -16.42 4.73
N PRO A 636 -6.10 -16.18 4.18
CA PRO A 636 -5.16 -15.23 4.74
C PRO A 636 -5.57 -13.76 4.51
N TYR A 637 -5.16 -12.87 5.42
CA TYR A 637 -5.36 -11.40 5.33
C TYR A 637 -6.80 -10.95 5.07
N ALA A 638 -7.79 -11.71 5.52
CA ALA A 638 -9.21 -11.44 5.31
C ALA A 638 -9.98 -11.35 6.63
N PRO A 639 -9.78 -10.28 7.45
CA PRO A 639 -10.57 -10.09 8.67
C PRO A 639 -12.05 -9.95 8.31
N GLU A 640 -12.94 -10.60 9.09
CA GLU A 640 -14.38 -10.55 8.85
C GLU A 640 -14.91 -9.12 8.88
N ASN A 641 -14.46 -8.30 9.84
CA ASN A 641 -14.88 -6.92 9.98
C ASN A 641 -13.68 -5.96 10.12
N THR A 642 -13.77 -4.83 9.42
CA THR A 642 -12.93 -3.65 9.62
C THR A 642 -13.80 -2.44 9.87
N LEU A 643 -13.50 -1.64 10.89
CA LEU A 643 -14.29 -0.49 11.29
C LEU A 643 -13.41 0.72 11.53
N THR A 644 -13.85 1.89 11.08
CA THR A 644 -13.18 3.17 11.38
C THR A 644 -14.22 4.20 11.79
N ALA A 645 -13.91 5.00 12.77
CA ALA A 645 -14.72 6.14 13.16
C ALA A 645 -13.83 7.33 13.51
N GLY A 646 -14.09 8.49 12.93
CA GLY A 646 -13.35 9.71 13.20
C GLY A 646 -14.28 10.88 13.54
N VAL A 647 -13.76 11.76 14.37
CA VAL A 647 -14.40 13.02 14.71
C VAL A 647 -13.40 14.16 14.66
N GLN A 648 -13.74 15.23 13.96
CA GLN A 648 -12.98 16.47 13.92
C GLN A 648 -13.86 17.64 14.27
N TYR A 649 -13.36 18.54 15.13
CA TYR A 649 -14.05 19.76 15.48
C TYR A 649 -13.13 20.97 15.37
N THR A 650 -13.60 22.01 14.69
CA THR A 650 -12.87 23.25 14.46
C THR A 650 -13.46 24.37 15.31
N VAL A 651 -12.61 25.12 16.02
CA VAL A 651 -12.98 26.32 16.76
C VAL A 651 -12.27 27.50 16.13
N SER A 652 -13.00 28.31 15.38
CA SER A 652 -12.45 29.47 14.66
C SER A 652 -12.14 30.63 15.59
N GLY A 653 -11.14 31.46 15.22
CA GLY A 653 -10.78 32.70 15.90
C GLY A 653 -9.95 32.53 17.17
N VAL A 654 -9.41 31.35 17.45
CA VAL A 654 -8.50 31.11 18.58
C VAL A 654 -7.14 31.72 18.29
N LEU A 655 -6.73 32.73 19.08
CA LEU A 655 -5.46 33.47 18.87
C LEU A 655 -5.31 34.09 17.45
N GLY A 656 -6.42 34.25 16.72
CA GLY A 656 -6.46 34.78 15.37
C GLY A 656 -6.36 33.70 14.27
N GLY A 657 -6.31 32.44 14.64
CA GLY A 657 -6.35 31.26 13.76
C GLY A 657 -7.48 30.31 14.14
N ASN A 658 -7.36 29.04 13.76
CA ASN A 658 -8.32 27.96 14.02
C ASN A 658 -7.70 26.88 14.91
N LEU A 659 -8.43 26.46 15.96
CA LEU A 659 -8.08 25.30 16.77
C LEU A 659 -8.86 24.09 16.24
N ILE A 660 -8.15 23.08 15.78
CA ILE A 660 -8.73 21.84 15.23
C ILE A 660 -8.34 20.68 16.15
N GLY A 661 -9.35 19.96 16.63
CA GLY A 661 -9.15 18.70 17.37
C GLY A 661 -9.70 17.53 16.58
N ARG A 662 -8.91 16.47 16.40
CA ARG A 662 -9.29 15.26 15.70
C ARG A 662 -8.97 14.01 16.52
N LEU A 663 -9.86 13.02 16.47
CA LEU A 663 -9.67 11.68 17.00
C LEU A 663 -10.13 10.68 15.95
N ASP A 664 -9.33 9.65 15.71
CA ASP A 664 -9.63 8.55 14.82
C ASP A 664 -9.47 7.24 15.59
N TRP A 665 -10.49 6.39 15.51
CA TRP A 665 -10.50 5.05 16.06
C TRP A 665 -10.66 4.03 14.93
N SER A 666 -9.85 2.98 14.94
CA SER A 666 -9.94 1.87 13.99
C SER A 666 -10.01 0.55 14.73
N TYR A 667 -10.67 -0.43 14.15
CA TYR A 667 -10.79 -1.80 14.64
C TYR A 667 -10.62 -2.78 13.47
N THR A 668 -9.84 -3.80 13.69
CA THR A 668 -9.63 -4.92 12.75
C THR A 668 -9.90 -6.21 13.51
N ASP A 669 -10.73 -7.09 12.95
CA ASP A 669 -11.04 -8.42 13.48
C ASP A 669 -9.81 -9.33 13.44
N ASP A 670 -9.87 -10.46 14.16
CA ASP A 670 -8.85 -11.49 14.11
C ASP A 670 -8.64 -12.00 12.67
N ARG A 671 -7.43 -12.44 12.36
CA ARG A 671 -7.05 -12.92 11.03
C ARG A 671 -5.88 -13.88 11.08
N VAL A 672 -5.71 -14.62 10.01
CA VAL A 672 -4.58 -15.52 9.80
C VAL A 672 -3.67 -15.02 8.68
N LEU A 673 -2.45 -15.54 8.62
CA LEU A 673 -1.46 -15.17 7.62
C LEU A 673 -1.30 -16.22 6.51
N TYR A 674 -1.59 -17.49 6.81
CA TYR A 674 -1.30 -18.61 5.93
C TYR A 674 -2.55 -19.47 5.73
N PRO A 675 -2.70 -20.11 4.56
CA PRO A 675 -3.81 -21.04 4.34
C PRO A 675 -3.73 -22.29 5.21
N GLU A 676 -2.50 -22.73 5.57
CA GLU A 676 -2.25 -23.91 6.36
C GLU A 676 -2.54 -23.68 7.86
N PRO A 677 -3.56 -24.32 8.47
CA PRO A 677 -3.86 -24.14 9.88
C PRO A 677 -2.70 -24.46 10.82
N ALA A 678 -1.81 -25.39 10.41
CA ALA A 678 -0.62 -25.74 11.20
C ALA A 678 0.38 -24.57 11.29
N GLN A 679 0.47 -23.72 10.26
CA GLN A 679 1.30 -22.52 10.27
C GLN A 679 0.68 -21.42 11.12
N ASN A 680 -0.64 -21.39 11.24
CA ASN A 680 -1.38 -20.41 12.03
C ASN A 680 -1.40 -20.71 13.53
N LEU A 681 -0.97 -21.91 13.98
CA LEU A 681 -1.09 -22.33 15.38
C LEU A 681 -0.43 -21.34 16.37
N HIS A 682 0.69 -20.69 15.96
CA HIS A 682 1.44 -19.71 16.76
C HIS A 682 1.62 -18.38 16.03
N SER A 683 0.93 -18.18 14.90
CA SER A 683 1.01 -16.97 14.06
C SER A 683 -0.36 -16.34 13.78
N GLN A 684 -1.40 -16.78 14.47
CA GLN A 684 -2.72 -16.18 14.42
C GLN A 684 -2.71 -14.79 15.06
N PHE A 685 -3.43 -13.84 14.51
CA PHE A 685 -3.54 -12.47 15.00
C PHE A 685 -4.89 -12.27 15.68
N ASP A 686 -4.85 -11.76 16.90
CA ASP A 686 -6.05 -11.32 17.62
C ASP A 686 -6.63 -10.05 17.04
N ASP A 687 -7.89 -9.77 17.36
CA ASP A 687 -8.52 -8.50 17.06
C ASP A 687 -7.84 -7.36 17.83
N TYR A 688 -7.72 -6.19 17.20
CA TYR A 688 -7.13 -5.03 17.83
C TYR A 688 -7.87 -3.73 17.48
N ALA A 689 -7.71 -2.72 18.35
CA ALA A 689 -8.26 -1.40 18.12
C ALA A 689 -7.23 -0.30 18.44
N LEU A 690 -7.04 0.62 17.50
CA LEU A 690 -6.13 1.74 17.66
C LEU A 690 -6.90 3.04 17.81
N LEU A 691 -6.37 3.95 18.64
CA LEU A 691 -6.87 5.30 18.81
C LEU A 691 -5.75 6.29 18.48
N ASN A 692 -5.97 7.15 17.50
CA ASN A 692 -5.06 8.22 17.09
C ASN A 692 -5.69 9.58 17.36
N GLY A 693 -4.89 10.63 17.54
CA GLY A 693 -5.40 11.95 17.76
C GLY A 693 -4.43 13.06 17.39
N ARG A 694 -4.99 14.21 16.98
CA ARG A 694 -4.25 15.42 16.65
C ARG A 694 -4.99 16.65 17.22
N LEU A 695 -4.23 17.59 17.75
CA LEU A 695 -4.71 18.91 18.14
C LEU A 695 -3.81 19.94 17.46
N SER A 696 -4.36 20.73 16.55
CA SER A 696 -3.61 21.72 15.79
C SER A 696 -4.21 23.12 15.96
N LEU A 697 -3.34 24.12 16.02
CA LEU A 697 -3.69 25.54 15.98
C LEU A 697 -3.11 26.10 14.68
N THR A 698 -3.99 26.30 13.70
CA THR A 698 -3.63 26.61 12.30
C THR A 698 -3.90 28.09 11.97
N GLU A 699 -3.38 28.53 10.84
CA GLU A 699 -3.62 29.89 10.29
C GLU A 699 -3.24 31.04 11.22
N LEU A 700 -2.29 30.83 12.14
CA LEU A 700 -1.81 31.91 13.01
C LEU A 700 -1.03 32.93 12.17
N PRO A 701 -1.43 34.21 12.09
CA PRO A 701 -0.74 35.18 11.26
C PRO A 701 0.68 35.40 11.74
N LEU A 702 1.68 35.22 10.85
CA LEU A 702 3.08 35.49 11.11
C LEU A 702 3.74 36.10 9.86
N GLY A 703 4.04 37.41 9.90
CA GLY A 703 4.63 38.11 8.76
C GLY A 703 3.71 38.10 7.54
N ASN A 704 4.19 37.57 6.43
CA ASN A 704 3.41 37.42 5.18
C ASN A 704 2.76 36.03 5.03
N GLY A 705 2.92 35.17 6.02
CA GLY A 705 2.43 33.79 5.99
C GLY A 705 1.65 33.44 7.26
N SER A 706 1.48 32.15 7.48
CA SER A 706 0.78 31.58 8.63
C SER A 706 1.63 30.52 9.32
N LEU A 707 1.51 30.47 10.63
CA LEU A 707 2.11 29.45 11.48
C LEU A 707 1.05 28.42 11.88
N GLU A 708 1.43 27.15 11.88
CA GLU A 708 0.68 26.05 12.47
C GLU A 708 1.49 25.44 13.61
N LEU A 709 0.84 25.13 14.71
CA LEU A 709 1.38 24.36 15.83
C LEU A 709 0.51 23.14 16.05
N ALA A 710 1.07 21.95 16.07
CA ALA A 710 0.31 20.74 16.30
C ALA A 710 0.95 19.83 17.35
N ALA A 711 0.09 19.12 18.10
CA ALA A 711 0.45 17.97 18.92
C ALA A 711 -0.31 16.75 18.41
N TRP A 712 0.35 15.62 18.35
CA TRP A 712 -0.23 14.39 17.82
C TRP A 712 0.13 13.18 18.68
N GLY A 713 -0.64 12.10 18.51
CA GLY A 713 -0.29 10.80 19.06
C GLY A 713 -0.96 9.70 18.26
N LYS A 714 -0.22 8.63 18.01
CA LYS A 714 -0.67 7.38 17.40
C LYS A 714 -0.66 6.28 18.45
N ASN A 715 -1.57 5.31 18.30
CA ASN A 715 -1.76 4.22 19.26
C ASN A 715 -1.85 4.75 20.72
N LEU A 716 -2.72 5.73 20.98
CA LEU A 716 -2.85 6.39 22.28
C LEU A 716 -3.21 5.44 23.43
N THR A 717 -3.84 4.32 23.13
CA THR A 717 -4.18 3.25 24.06
C THR A 717 -3.01 2.36 24.44
N ASP A 718 -1.90 2.45 23.71
CA ASP A 718 -0.69 1.62 23.86
C ASP A 718 -1.01 0.13 23.68
N GLU A 719 -1.76 -0.18 22.62
CA GLU A 719 -2.14 -1.54 22.26
C GLU A 719 -0.93 -2.28 21.67
N ASP A 720 -0.63 -3.44 22.19
CA ASP A 720 0.31 -4.39 21.58
C ASP A 720 -0.45 -5.25 20.58
N TYR A 721 -0.06 -5.22 19.30
CA TYR A 721 -0.72 -5.96 18.23
C TYR A 721 0.29 -6.50 17.24
N ARG A 722 0.05 -7.70 16.73
CA ARG A 722 0.90 -8.33 15.73
C ARG A 722 0.52 -7.84 14.33
N VAL A 723 1.53 -7.54 13.51
CA VAL A 723 1.37 -7.11 12.11
C VAL A 723 1.83 -8.14 11.11
N SER A 724 2.80 -8.97 11.51
CA SER A 724 3.35 -10.05 10.68
C SER A 724 3.88 -11.19 11.56
N SER A 725 4.15 -12.34 10.95
CA SER A 725 4.78 -13.49 11.61
C SER A 725 5.40 -14.42 10.58
N ILE A 726 6.53 -15.04 10.91
CA ILE A 726 7.18 -16.07 10.11
C ILE A 726 7.19 -17.37 10.90
N PRO A 727 6.26 -18.30 10.65
CA PRO A 727 6.21 -19.60 11.30
C PRO A 727 7.10 -20.61 10.57
N PHE A 728 8.30 -20.82 11.06
CA PHE A 728 9.03 -22.04 10.75
C PHE A 728 8.39 -23.18 11.55
N LEU A 729 8.24 -24.36 10.99
CA LEU A 729 7.58 -25.48 11.68
C LEU A 729 8.15 -25.78 13.08
N ILE A 730 9.35 -25.30 13.39
CA ILE A 730 10.09 -25.57 14.62
C ILE A 730 10.22 -24.33 15.54
N TRP A 731 9.97 -23.12 15.07
CA TRP A 731 9.83 -21.89 15.85
C TRP A 731 8.97 -20.87 15.08
N THR A 732 8.52 -19.84 15.78
CA THR A 732 7.79 -18.71 15.20
C THR A 732 8.42 -17.41 15.67
N ALA A 733 8.74 -16.54 14.72
CA ALA A 733 9.09 -15.15 14.95
C ALA A 733 7.88 -14.28 14.63
N SER A 734 7.45 -13.44 15.58
CA SER A 734 6.33 -12.51 15.42
C SER A 734 6.81 -11.05 15.39
N TYR A 735 6.17 -10.23 14.60
CA TYR A 735 6.47 -8.81 14.44
C TYR A 735 5.29 -7.98 14.92
N PHE A 736 5.56 -7.00 15.76
CA PHE A 736 4.54 -6.18 16.39
C PHE A 736 4.45 -4.81 15.73
N GLY A 737 3.26 -4.23 15.74
CA GLY A 737 3.04 -2.85 15.32
C GLY A 737 3.67 -1.84 16.27
N ALA A 738 3.76 -0.59 15.81
CA ALA A 738 4.37 0.49 16.57
C ALA A 738 3.64 0.69 17.93
N PRO A 739 4.40 0.87 19.05
CA PRO A 739 3.84 1.24 20.34
C PRO A 739 3.25 2.65 20.26
N ARG A 740 2.75 3.16 21.39
CA ARG A 740 2.30 4.56 21.46
C ARG A 740 3.41 5.53 21.10
N THR A 741 3.19 6.30 20.04
CA THR A 741 4.06 7.42 19.65
C THR A 741 3.31 8.75 19.80
N TYR A 742 4.04 9.81 20.14
CA TYR A 742 3.48 11.15 20.26
C TYR A 742 4.54 12.22 20.00
N GLY A 743 4.10 13.38 19.57
CA GLY A 743 5.02 14.46 19.28
C GLY A 743 4.34 15.80 19.07
N MET A 744 5.16 16.77 18.69
CA MET A 744 4.74 18.13 18.34
C MET A 744 5.36 18.52 17.01
N GLU A 745 4.65 19.36 16.27
CA GLU A 745 5.07 19.89 14.97
C GLU A 745 4.86 21.39 14.93
N VAL A 746 5.72 22.07 14.20
CA VAL A 746 5.55 23.46 13.81
C VAL A 746 5.74 23.57 12.31
N SER A 747 4.79 24.25 11.63
CA SER A 747 4.86 24.53 10.20
C SER A 747 4.67 26.02 9.94
N TYR A 748 5.43 26.56 8.98
CA TYR A 748 5.27 27.91 8.49
C TYR A 748 4.96 27.89 7.01
N ASN A 749 3.84 28.45 6.61
CA ASN A 749 3.35 28.54 5.25
C ASN A 749 3.38 30.00 4.77
N PHE A 750 3.89 30.29 3.57
CA PHE A 750 4.00 31.64 3.02
C PHE A 750 3.68 31.70 1.51
#